data_e7b5e22f3a968705d8e46e2ba19b427b
#
_entry.id   e7b5e22f3a968705d8e46e2ba19b427b
#
_cell.length_a   1.000
_cell.length_b   1.000
_cell.length_c   1.000
_cell.angle_alpha   90.00
_cell.angle_beta   90.00
_cell.angle_gamma   90.00
#
_symmetry.space_group_name_H-M   'P 1'
#
loop_
_entity.id
_entity.type
_entity.pdbx_description
1 polymer ?
#
loop_
_entity_poly.entity_id
_entity_poly.type
_entity_poly.pdbx_seq_one_letter_code
_entity_poly.pdbx_strand_id
1 'polypeptide(L)'
;MTPPQPQSGSNNTHPPTGISSAEAAKRLTEFGPNDTSARQQRHPLFDQLQLLLNPLSIVLLVAAAVSLFIGEQLDAGLITAIILIGGGIDFAQTYHARLTVERLRATVAALASVERDGAWSDIPRSQVVPGDLIRLSAGDLVPADARLVISRDLSVLQAMLTGESTPVDKQATSDDVSTSAEAPNMVFLGTSVVSGTAMAIITATGPRTAFGDIVAKLASKPPETAFDAGLRHFSYMIARVVFLFVLLVLTASLALHRPALDSLLFAVALAVGLTPEFLPMITSVTLSRGAVLMARKHVVVKHLPAIQNLGSIDVLCTDKTGTLTAGIMSLVLSAACDGTESDMPLQLAALNSGLQTGIRSPLDAAILARFSLQTNGIKIDELPFDFQRRRLSVVIEENGERTLICKGSPEGILPLLSSFKTAGQIQPISSEVLAQARDFCTAQSQCGHRVLAVATRAVPSQPQYSTADESGLTLCGFLSFADTILPDAAETIVRLQHDGVSVKILSGDNELVAAHICAEAGLPVMEIVLGEAIEAMSDTALTQVAERANVFARVSPPQKLRILSALRRRGHTVGFMGDGINDAPALHAADVGIAAPGAVDVAQDAADVVLLQPGLSVLHDGIIEGRRAFGNVMKYLLMGTSSNFGNVLSMGVAAVALPFLPMLPTQVLLNNFLYDLSQLAIPTDRVDPEYFSTPQKWDIAVIRRFMIFIGPISSIFDFVTFYVLLHFFHAGQSEFRTGWFVESLATQTLVLMVIRTSRSPFRSRPSTGLLATILLIVVIGIWLPYSPFARSLAFTPLPASYFVFLCGATLLYLALVQFAKKWIMPKQSMLATR
;
A
#
# COMPACT_ATOMS: atom_id res chain seq x y z
N MET A 1 -35.18 8.01 -22.85
CA MET A 1 -34.99 9.25 -23.65
C MET A 1 -33.70 9.03 -24.41
N THR A 2 -33.80 8.98 -25.74
CA THR A 2 -32.68 8.83 -26.68
C THR A 2 -31.73 10.02 -26.58
N PRO A 3 -30.41 9.85 -26.63
CA PRO A 3 -29.48 10.97 -26.65
C PRO A 3 -29.64 11.79 -27.94
N PRO A 4 -29.40 13.10 -27.92
CA PRO A 4 -29.51 13.94 -29.14
C PRO A 4 -28.44 13.50 -30.13
N GLN A 5 -28.85 13.20 -31.35
CA GLN A 5 -27.95 12.90 -32.49
C GLN A 5 -27.12 14.16 -32.80
N PRO A 6 -25.82 14.02 -33.06
CA PRO A 6 -25.01 15.12 -33.58
C PRO A 6 -25.43 15.42 -35.01
N GLN A 7 -25.69 16.70 -35.28
CA GLN A 7 -25.97 17.19 -36.62
C GLN A 7 -24.78 16.93 -37.53
N SER A 8 -25.02 16.18 -38.60
CA SER A 8 -24.07 15.97 -39.70
C SER A 8 -23.96 17.28 -40.53
N GLY A 9 -22.73 17.75 -40.64
CA GLY A 9 -22.38 18.66 -41.76
C GLY A 9 -21.72 19.95 -41.36
N SER A 10 -20.38 19.95 -41.31
CA SER A 10 -19.55 20.99 -41.98
C SER A 10 -18.08 20.60 -41.80
N ASN A 11 -17.33 20.51 -42.87
CA ASN A 11 -15.87 20.54 -42.90
C ASN A 11 -15.36 21.83 -42.29
N ASN A 12 -15.21 21.87 -40.98
CA ASN A 12 -14.55 22.99 -40.30
C ASN A 12 -13.17 22.51 -39.83
N THR A 13 -12.15 23.07 -40.43
CA THR A 13 -10.71 22.90 -40.10
C THR A 13 -10.30 23.59 -38.80
N HIS A 14 -11.19 23.79 -37.87
CA HIS A 14 -10.84 24.26 -36.52
C HIS A 14 -10.62 23.04 -35.59
N PRO A 15 -9.56 23.05 -34.78
CA PRO A 15 -9.39 22.03 -33.75
C PRO A 15 -10.61 22.00 -32.84
N PRO A 16 -11.06 20.84 -32.41
CA PRO A 16 -12.22 20.73 -31.49
C PRO A 16 -11.91 21.49 -30.22
N THR A 17 -12.86 22.35 -29.81
CA THR A 17 -12.78 23.09 -28.55
C THR A 17 -13.51 22.34 -27.44
N GLY A 18 -12.93 22.34 -26.22
CA GLY A 18 -13.56 21.78 -25.03
C GLY A 18 -14.84 22.53 -24.60
N ILE A 19 -15.57 21.97 -23.67
CA ILE A 19 -16.79 22.58 -23.08
C ILE A 19 -16.41 23.68 -22.08
N SER A 20 -17.39 24.55 -21.76
CA SER A 20 -17.19 25.54 -20.69
C SER A 20 -17.22 24.90 -19.28
N SER A 21 -16.53 25.50 -18.32
CA SER A 21 -16.56 25.10 -16.92
C SER A 21 -17.98 25.09 -16.32
N ALA A 22 -18.84 26.03 -16.75
CA ALA A 22 -20.23 26.07 -16.32
C ALA A 22 -21.04 24.87 -16.84
N GLU A 23 -20.86 24.50 -18.12
CA GLU A 23 -21.50 23.33 -18.71
C GLU A 23 -20.96 22.03 -18.07
N ALA A 24 -19.64 21.94 -17.79
CA ALA A 24 -19.06 20.81 -17.09
C ALA A 24 -19.65 20.61 -15.68
N ALA A 25 -19.84 21.69 -14.92
CA ALA A 25 -20.47 21.64 -13.60
C ALA A 25 -21.93 21.13 -13.68
N LYS A 26 -22.68 21.56 -14.67
CA LYS A 26 -24.05 21.08 -14.92
C LYS A 26 -24.07 19.59 -15.25
N ARG A 27 -23.17 19.15 -16.15
CA ARG A 27 -23.03 17.73 -16.52
C ARG A 27 -22.58 16.87 -15.34
N LEU A 28 -21.70 17.39 -14.48
CA LEU A 28 -21.28 16.68 -13.27
C LEU A 28 -22.48 16.42 -12.31
N THR A 29 -23.43 17.34 -12.22
CA THR A 29 -24.65 17.12 -11.42
C THR A 29 -25.63 16.16 -12.11
N GLU A 30 -25.67 16.13 -13.43
CA GLU A 30 -26.56 15.27 -14.21
C GLU A 30 -26.05 13.83 -14.32
N PHE A 31 -24.76 13.65 -14.62
CA PHE A 31 -24.15 12.34 -14.86
C PHE A 31 -23.52 11.73 -13.59
N GLY A 32 -23.29 12.55 -12.56
CA GLY A 32 -22.56 12.16 -11.36
C GLY A 32 -21.04 12.15 -11.56
N PRO A 33 -20.27 11.92 -10.47
CA PRO A 33 -18.83 11.82 -10.56
C PRO A 33 -18.39 10.61 -11.40
N ASN A 34 -17.28 10.76 -12.12
CA ASN A 34 -16.67 9.68 -12.88
C ASN A 34 -15.96 8.69 -11.93
N ASP A 35 -16.76 7.89 -11.24
CA ASP A 35 -16.32 6.87 -10.32
C ASP A 35 -17.04 5.55 -10.67
N THR A 36 -16.27 4.49 -10.95
CA THR A 36 -16.79 3.15 -11.24
C THR A 36 -17.10 2.36 -9.97
N SER A 37 -16.55 2.77 -8.84
CA SER A 37 -17.00 2.25 -7.57
C SER A 37 -18.42 2.77 -7.38
N ALA A 38 -19.41 1.94 -7.71
CA ALA A 38 -20.79 2.13 -7.29
C ALA A 38 -20.82 2.09 -5.75
N ARG A 39 -20.22 3.06 -5.10
CA ARG A 39 -20.59 3.45 -3.76
C ARG A 39 -22.02 3.93 -3.89
N GLN A 40 -22.96 2.97 -3.81
CA GLN A 40 -24.24 3.33 -3.26
C GLN A 40 -23.90 4.25 -2.10
N GLN A 41 -24.28 5.51 -2.20
CA GLN A 41 -24.36 6.40 -1.06
C GLN A 41 -25.34 5.73 -0.10
N ARG A 42 -24.87 4.68 0.59
CA ARG A 42 -25.62 4.09 1.68
C ARG A 42 -25.74 5.18 2.71
N HIS A 43 -26.94 5.49 3.07
CA HIS A 43 -27.23 6.45 4.13
C HIS A 43 -26.35 6.06 5.33
N PRO A 44 -25.63 7.00 5.97
CA PRO A 44 -24.79 6.70 7.13
C PRO A 44 -25.54 5.95 8.24
N LEU A 45 -26.86 6.12 8.31
CA LEU A 45 -27.75 5.34 9.18
C LEU A 45 -27.83 3.84 8.81
N PHE A 46 -27.69 3.49 7.54
CA PHE A 46 -27.73 2.07 7.12
C PHE A 46 -26.41 1.37 7.45
N ASP A 47 -25.30 2.06 7.27
CA ASP A 47 -23.97 1.56 7.70
C ASP A 47 -23.92 1.41 9.23
N GLN A 48 -24.56 2.33 9.98
CA GLN A 48 -24.73 2.24 11.42
C GLN A 48 -25.54 1.01 11.85
N LEU A 49 -26.64 0.74 11.15
CA LEU A 49 -27.48 -0.41 11.43
C LEU A 49 -26.75 -1.73 11.11
N GLN A 50 -25.92 -1.75 10.10
CA GLN A 50 -25.12 -2.92 9.73
C GLN A 50 -23.98 -3.18 10.72
N LEU A 51 -23.41 -2.15 11.35
CA LEU A 51 -22.44 -2.28 12.43
C LEU A 51 -23.09 -2.79 13.74
N LEU A 52 -24.32 -2.35 14.04
CA LEU A 52 -25.11 -2.87 15.16
C LEU A 52 -25.61 -4.31 14.95
N LEU A 53 -25.67 -4.78 13.70
CA LEU A 53 -26.08 -6.14 13.34
C LEU A 53 -24.88 -7.13 13.23
N ASN A 54 -23.78 -6.83 13.86
CA ASN A 54 -22.69 -7.77 14.03
C ASN A 54 -23.18 -9.00 14.87
N PRO A 55 -22.70 -10.22 14.63
CA PRO A 55 -23.18 -11.44 15.30
C PRO A 55 -23.17 -11.33 16.83
N LEU A 56 -22.22 -10.61 17.39
CA LEU A 56 -22.10 -10.40 18.84
C LEU A 56 -23.18 -9.47 19.38
N SER A 57 -23.39 -8.34 18.69
CA SER A 57 -24.47 -7.42 19.05
C SER A 57 -25.85 -8.06 18.94
N ILE A 58 -26.04 -8.98 17.98
CA ILE A 58 -27.29 -9.77 17.87
C ILE A 58 -27.46 -10.66 19.10
N VAL A 59 -26.40 -11.36 19.53
CA VAL A 59 -26.44 -12.21 20.75
C VAL A 59 -26.75 -11.38 21.98
N LEU A 60 -26.14 -10.19 22.13
CA LEU A 60 -26.44 -9.27 23.23
C LEU A 60 -27.88 -8.72 23.17
N LEU A 61 -28.38 -8.39 21.98
CA LEU A 61 -29.79 -7.95 21.81
C LEU A 61 -30.77 -9.06 22.18
N VAL A 62 -30.45 -10.32 21.84
CA VAL A 62 -31.25 -11.46 22.27
C VAL A 62 -31.20 -11.62 23.78
N ALA A 63 -30.01 -11.48 24.40
CA ALA A 63 -29.87 -11.50 25.85
C ALA A 63 -30.68 -10.38 26.53
N ALA A 64 -30.64 -9.15 26.01
CA ALA A 64 -31.42 -8.03 26.50
C ALA A 64 -32.93 -8.28 26.38
N ALA A 65 -33.37 -8.84 25.25
CA ALA A 65 -34.78 -9.20 25.06
C ALA A 65 -35.25 -10.30 26.03
N VAL A 66 -34.40 -11.31 26.27
CA VAL A 66 -34.68 -12.37 27.25
C VAL A 66 -34.74 -11.80 28.66
N SER A 67 -33.79 -10.95 29.08
CA SER A 67 -33.81 -10.26 30.38
C SER A 67 -35.08 -9.41 30.58
N LEU A 68 -35.50 -8.70 29.51
CA LEU A 68 -36.74 -7.92 29.52
C LEU A 68 -37.98 -8.81 29.69
N PHE A 69 -37.99 -9.95 28.98
CA PHE A 69 -39.11 -10.90 29.08
C PHE A 69 -39.27 -11.55 30.46
N ILE A 70 -38.14 -11.75 31.15
CA ILE A 70 -38.10 -12.29 32.54
C ILE A 70 -38.53 -11.23 33.58
N GLY A 71 -38.54 -9.95 33.20
CA GLY A 71 -38.88 -8.84 34.07
C GLY A 71 -37.66 -8.12 34.66
N GLU A 72 -36.44 -8.47 34.27
CA GLU A 72 -35.19 -7.84 34.69
C GLU A 72 -34.91 -6.59 33.84
N GLN A 73 -35.74 -5.56 34.02
CA GLN A 73 -35.70 -4.34 33.18
C GLN A 73 -34.36 -3.60 33.27
N LEU A 74 -33.71 -3.62 34.47
CA LEU A 74 -32.42 -2.96 34.69
C LEU A 74 -31.29 -3.63 33.87
N ASP A 75 -31.27 -4.96 33.89
CA ASP A 75 -30.27 -5.74 33.14
C ASP A 75 -30.44 -5.56 31.64
N ALA A 76 -31.66 -5.65 31.14
CA ALA A 76 -31.99 -5.35 29.75
C ALA A 76 -31.57 -3.92 29.35
N GLY A 77 -31.82 -2.93 30.21
CA GLY A 77 -31.42 -1.55 29.99
C GLY A 77 -29.91 -1.36 29.95
N LEU A 78 -29.19 -2.04 30.84
CA LEU A 78 -27.73 -1.95 30.94
C LEU A 78 -27.05 -2.62 29.72
N ILE A 79 -27.51 -3.81 29.31
CA ILE A 79 -27.02 -4.48 28.11
C ILE A 79 -27.25 -3.60 26.87
N THR A 80 -28.47 -3.02 26.76
CA THR A 80 -28.79 -2.10 25.67
C THR A 80 -27.88 -0.86 25.65
N ALA A 81 -27.62 -0.29 26.83
CA ALA A 81 -26.73 0.87 26.97
C ALA A 81 -25.28 0.53 26.54
N ILE A 82 -24.76 -0.63 26.96
CA ILE A 82 -23.43 -1.11 26.51
C ILE A 82 -23.36 -1.22 24.99
N ILE A 83 -24.38 -1.83 24.35
CA ILE A 83 -24.44 -1.96 22.89
C ILE A 83 -24.45 -0.58 22.21
N LEU A 84 -25.29 0.34 22.70
CA LEU A 84 -25.42 1.68 22.11
C LEU A 84 -24.16 2.53 22.29
N ILE A 85 -23.56 2.51 23.49
CA ILE A 85 -22.34 3.26 23.78
C ILE A 85 -21.15 2.66 23.01
N GLY A 86 -20.98 1.33 23.07
CA GLY A 86 -19.90 0.63 22.37
C GLY A 86 -20.01 0.81 20.86
N GLY A 87 -21.19 0.57 20.29
CA GLY A 87 -21.44 0.78 18.86
C GLY A 87 -21.31 2.25 18.42
N GLY A 88 -21.70 3.19 19.29
CA GLY A 88 -21.53 4.62 19.05
C GLY A 88 -20.04 5.03 19.01
N ILE A 89 -19.23 4.52 19.91
CA ILE A 89 -17.78 4.76 19.95
C ILE A 89 -17.12 4.15 18.70
N ASP A 90 -17.45 2.90 18.38
CA ASP A 90 -16.94 2.20 17.18
C ASP A 90 -17.27 2.98 15.91
N PHE A 91 -18.53 3.38 15.76
CA PHE A 91 -18.97 4.18 14.61
C PHE A 91 -18.22 5.52 14.53
N ALA A 92 -18.17 6.29 15.60
CA ALA A 92 -17.54 7.59 15.60
C ALA A 92 -16.06 7.50 15.23
N GLN A 93 -15.32 6.56 15.84
CA GLN A 93 -13.90 6.38 15.56
C GLN A 93 -13.64 5.85 14.15
N THR A 94 -14.41 4.85 13.70
CA THR A 94 -14.28 4.28 12.34
C THR A 94 -14.66 5.32 11.27
N TYR A 95 -15.70 6.12 11.50
CA TYR A 95 -16.11 7.20 10.60
C TYR A 95 -15.02 8.27 10.45
N HIS A 96 -14.46 8.77 11.57
CA HIS A 96 -13.35 9.72 11.54
C HIS A 96 -12.09 9.14 10.86
N ALA A 97 -11.80 7.87 11.11
CA ALA A 97 -10.70 7.16 10.48
C ALA A 97 -10.86 7.11 8.95
N ARG A 98 -12.06 6.74 8.47
CA ARG A 98 -12.39 6.68 7.03
C ARG A 98 -12.27 8.04 6.35
N LEU A 99 -12.88 9.09 6.92
CA LEU A 99 -12.80 10.45 6.37
C LEU A 99 -11.35 10.94 6.23
N THR A 100 -10.52 10.64 7.20
CA THR A 100 -9.11 11.02 7.17
C THR A 100 -8.37 10.36 6.02
N VAL A 101 -8.59 9.05 5.81
CA VAL A 101 -7.97 8.30 4.71
C VAL A 101 -8.50 8.77 3.35
N GLU A 102 -9.79 9.07 3.23
CA GLU A 102 -10.35 9.61 1.99
C GLU A 102 -9.73 10.97 1.61
N ARG A 103 -9.48 11.84 2.59
CA ARG A 103 -8.76 13.10 2.36
C ARG A 103 -7.32 12.88 1.90
N LEU A 104 -6.63 11.90 2.47
CA LEU A 104 -5.27 11.55 2.06
C LEU A 104 -5.23 10.96 0.64
N ARG A 105 -6.20 10.11 0.29
CA ARG A 105 -6.32 9.59 -1.09
C ARG A 105 -6.57 10.68 -2.11
N ALA A 106 -7.35 11.69 -1.76
CA ALA A 106 -7.63 12.81 -2.65
C ALA A 106 -6.37 13.62 -3.03
N THR A 107 -5.30 13.59 -2.22
CA THR A 107 -4.02 14.26 -2.52
C THR A 107 -3.20 13.58 -3.60
N VAL A 108 -3.46 12.29 -3.87
CA VAL A 108 -2.78 11.48 -4.90
C VAL A 108 -3.80 10.91 -5.89
N ALA A 109 -4.95 11.57 -6.06
CA ALA A 109 -5.94 11.18 -7.05
C ALA A 109 -5.38 11.35 -8.46
N ALA A 110 -5.63 10.37 -9.34
CA ALA A 110 -5.27 10.47 -10.74
C ALA A 110 -5.93 11.71 -11.37
N LEU A 111 -5.14 12.47 -12.10
CA LEU A 111 -5.56 13.69 -12.81
C LEU A 111 -5.89 13.35 -14.26
N ALA A 112 -6.65 14.20 -14.91
CA ALA A 112 -6.88 14.16 -16.35
C ALA A 112 -6.66 15.56 -16.91
N SER A 113 -5.86 15.64 -18.00
CA SER A 113 -5.63 16.90 -18.69
C SER A 113 -6.82 17.18 -19.61
N VAL A 114 -7.60 18.21 -19.29
CA VAL A 114 -8.79 18.59 -20.03
C VAL A 114 -8.72 20.02 -20.52
N GLU A 115 -9.37 20.30 -21.66
CA GLU A 115 -9.56 21.64 -22.15
C GLU A 115 -10.97 22.12 -21.76
N ARG A 116 -11.02 23.20 -20.97
CA ARG A 116 -12.25 23.93 -20.63
C ARG A 116 -12.04 25.44 -20.81
N ASP A 117 -13.05 26.12 -21.29
CA ASP A 117 -12.98 27.57 -21.55
C ASP A 117 -11.79 27.98 -22.45
N GLY A 118 -11.33 27.09 -23.35
CA GLY A 118 -10.18 27.31 -24.25
C GLY A 118 -8.80 27.20 -23.56
N ALA A 119 -8.73 26.69 -22.33
CA ALA A 119 -7.48 26.49 -21.60
C ALA A 119 -7.34 25.04 -21.11
N TRP A 120 -6.12 24.51 -21.22
CA TRP A 120 -5.78 23.20 -20.68
C TRP A 120 -5.55 23.29 -19.17
N SER A 121 -6.16 22.37 -18.43
CA SER A 121 -5.99 22.25 -16.99
C SER A 121 -6.04 20.78 -16.55
N ASP A 122 -5.28 20.44 -15.52
CA ASP A 122 -5.33 19.11 -14.92
C ASP A 122 -6.37 19.11 -13.81
N ILE A 123 -7.38 18.25 -13.96
CA ILE A 123 -8.47 18.09 -13.00
C ILE A 123 -8.50 16.67 -12.45
N PRO A 124 -9.04 16.46 -11.23
CA PRO A 124 -9.27 15.12 -10.72
C PRO A 124 -10.15 14.31 -11.70
N ARG A 125 -9.73 13.07 -11.98
CA ARG A 125 -10.45 12.14 -12.87
C ARG A 125 -11.95 12.02 -12.53
N SER A 126 -12.30 12.09 -11.24
CA SER A 126 -13.70 12.06 -10.80
C SER A 126 -14.56 13.23 -11.29
N GLN A 127 -13.94 14.33 -11.74
CA GLN A 127 -14.62 15.53 -12.23
C GLN A 127 -14.74 15.59 -13.77
N VAL A 128 -14.22 14.55 -14.46
CA VAL A 128 -14.35 14.41 -15.92
C VAL A 128 -15.80 14.09 -16.26
N VAL A 129 -16.35 14.76 -17.27
CA VAL A 129 -17.74 14.61 -17.70
C VAL A 129 -17.84 14.30 -19.21
N PRO A 130 -18.92 13.68 -19.68
CA PRO A 130 -19.14 13.51 -21.12
C PRO A 130 -19.09 14.85 -21.85
N GLY A 131 -18.33 14.89 -22.97
CA GLY A 131 -18.09 16.08 -23.77
C GLY A 131 -16.81 16.85 -23.43
N ASP A 132 -16.09 16.51 -22.36
CA ASP A 132 -14.75 17.04 -22.12
C ASP A 132 -13.78 16.61 -23.24
N LEU A 133 -12.95 17.55 -23.68
CA LEU A 133 -11.82 17.27 -24.57
C LEU A 133 -10.59 16.98 -23.70
N ILE A 134 -10.03 15.78 -23.84
CA ILE A 134 -8.86 15.31 -23.10
C ILE A 134 -7.65 15.16 -23.99
N ARG A 135 -6.47 15.30 -23.39
CA ARG A 135 -5.19 14.95 -24.01
C ARG A 135 -4.64 13.70 -23.34
N LEU A 136 -4.16 12.77 -24.16
CA LEU A 136 -3.55 11.52 -23.74
C LEU A 136 -2.13 11.42 -24.27
N SER A 137 -1.23 10.97 -23.43
CA SER A 137 0.19 10.70 -23.74
C SER A 137 0.60 9.36 -23.14
N ALA A 138 1.70 8.81 -23.64
CA ALA A 138 2.20 7.55 -23.06
C ALA A 138 2.45 7.69 -21.55
N GLY A 139 1.96 6.71 -20.78
CA GLY A 139 1.96 6.73 -19.31
C GLY A 139 0.64 7.13 -18.69
N ASP A 140 -0.25 7.77 -19.46
CA ASP A 140 -1.55 8.19 -18.95
C ASP A 140 -2.52 7.02 -18.87
N LEU A 141 -3.37 7.07 -17.85
CA LEU A 141 -4.58 6.23 -17.79
C LEU A 141 -5.72 6.93 -18.48
N VAL A 142 -6.42 6.20 -19.33
CA VAL A 142 -7.65 6.70 -19.97
C VAL A 142 -8.70 6.93 -18.88
N PRO A 143 -9.11 8.18 -18.64
CA PRO A 143 -9.95 8.54 -17.48
C PRO A 143 -11.40 8.09 -17.61
N ALA A 144 -11.90 7.90 -18.82
CA ALA A 144 -13.27 7.50 -19.15
C ALA A 144 -13.32 7.03 -20.61
N ASP A 145 -14.46 6.49 -21.06
CA ASP A 145 -14.60 6.12 -22.47
C ASP A 145 -14.56 7.38 -23.35
N ALA A 146 -13.69 7.37 -24.34
CA ALA A 146 -13.47 8.53 -25.19
C ALA A 146 -13.28 8.16 -26.66
N ARG A 147 -13.76 9.03 -27.54
CA ARG A 147 -13.56 8.93 -28.99
C ARG A 147 -12.38 9.80 -29.39
N LEU A 148 -11.47 9.18 -30.14
CA LEU A 148 -10.29 9.84 -30.67
C LEU A 148 -10.69 10.89 -31.73
N VAL A 149 -10.11 12.07 -31.63
CA VAL A 149 -10.26 13.18 -32.59
C VAL A 149 -8.98 13.36 -33.37
N ILE A 150 -7.85 13.28 -32.68
CA ILE A 150 -6.49 13.33 -33.25
C ILE A 150 -5.70 12.23 -32.56
N SER A 151 -4.95 11.45 -33.31
CA SER A 151 -4.02 10.46 -32.77
C SER A 151 -2.73 10.43 -33.59
N ARG A 152 -1.60 10.18 -32.91
CA ARG A 152 -0.30 9.97 -33.52
C ARG A 152 0.35 8.76 -32.85
N ASP A 153 0.52 7.70 -33.63
CA ASP A 153 1.15 6.46 -33.18
C ASP A 153 0.68 5.96 -31.81
N LEU A 154 -0.63 6.13 -31.57
CA LEU A 154 -1.26 5.78 -30.31
C LEU A 154 -1.41 4.28 -30.19
N SER A 155 -0.76 3.71 -29.19
CA SER A 155 -0.91 2.31 -28.82
C SER A 155 -1.38 2.21 -27.37
N VAL A 156 -2.42 1.42 -27.11
CA VAL A 156 -3.13 1.35 -25.82
C VAL A 156 -3.15 -0.10 -25.34
N LEU A 157 -2.77 -0.32 -24.09
CA LEU A 157 -2.86 -1.62 -23.42
C LEU A 157 -4.27 -1.80 -22.85
N GLN A 158 -4.99 -2.80 -23.37
CA GLN A 158 -6.37 -3.11 -22.98
C GLN A 158 -6.49 -4.43 -22.20
N ALA A 159 -5.41 -4.92 -21.61
CA ALA A 159 -5.36 -6.22 -20.93
C ALA A 159 -6.45 -6.43 -19.88
N MET A 160 -6.83 -5.37 -19.17
CA MET A 160 -7.92 -5.43 -18.17
C MET A 160 -9.29 -5.72 -18.79
N LEU A 161 -9.48 -5.43 -20.06
CA LEU A 161 -10.77 -5.57 -20.76
C LEU A 161 -10.81 -6.80 -21.65
N THR A 162 -9.73 -7.09 -22.37
CA THR A 162 -9.65 -8.16 -23.36
C THR A 162 -8.93 -9.40 -22.85
N GLY A 163 -8.15 -9.28 -21.76
CA GLY A 163 -7.22 -10.31 -21.30
C GLY A 163 -5.92 -10.40 -22.09
N GLU A 164 -5.81 -9.67 -23.21
CA GLU A 164 -4.64 -9.67 -24.08
C GLU A 164 -3.57 -8.70 -23.58
N SER A 165 -2.34 -9.18 -23.41
CA SER A 165 -1.21 -8.39 -22.91
C SER A 165 -0.50 -7.56 -24.01
N THR A 166 -0.91 -7.69 -25.27
CA THR A 166 -0.34 -6.93 -26.38
C THR A 166 -1.02 -5.58 -26.53
N PRO A 167 -0.28 -4.48 -26.64
CA PRO A 167 -0.85 -3.17 -26.94
C PRO A 167 -1.56 -3.18 -28.30
N VAL A 168 -2.64 -2.42 -28.41
CA VAL A 168 -3.47 -2.29 -29.62
C VAL A 168 -3.31 -0.87 -30.17
N ASP A 169 -3.02 -0.76 -31.46
CA ASP A 169 -2.92 0.52 -32.15
C ASP A 169 -4.30 1.14 -32.34
N LYS A 170 -4.41 2.42 -32.07
CA LYS A 170 -5.65 3.20 -32.14
C LYS A 170 -5.47 4.41 -33.06
N GLN A 171 -6.46 4.68 -33.87
CA GLN A 171 -6.42 5.76 -34.84
C GLN A 171 -7.71 6.57 -34.84
N ALA A 172 -7.58 7.88 -35.04
CA ALA A 172 -8.74 8.76 -35.22
C ALA A 172 -9.37 8.51 -36.61
N THR A 173 -10.48 7.78 -36.65
CA THR A 173 -11.27 7.53 -37.86
C THR A 173 -12.64 8.19 -37.75
N SER A 174 -13.32 8.39 -38.90
CA SER A 174 -14.67 8.98 -38.92
C SER A 174 -15.79 7.97 -38.65
N ASP A 175 -15.45 6.74 -38.31
CA ASP A 175 -16.42 5.68 -38.05
C ASP A 175 -17.30 5.98 -36.84
N ASP A 176 -18.48 5.39 -36.80
CA ASP A 176 -19.43 5.55 -35.68
C ASP A 176 -18.83 5.06 -34.35
N VAL A 177 -19.30 5.66 -33.26
CA VAL A 177 -18.90 5.30 -31.91
C VAL A 177 -19.31 3.86 -31.63
N SER A 178 -18.33 2.98 -31.41
CA SER A 178 -18.54 1.58 -31.05
C SER A 178 -18.15 1.36 -29.59
N THR A 179 -18.88 0.47 -28.91
CA THR A 179 -18.53 0.02 -27.54
C THR A 179 -17.62 -1.22 -27.56
N SER A 180 -17.23 -1.70 -28.76
CA SER A 180 -16.31 -2.83 -28.88
C SER A 180 -14.89 -2.42 -28.52
N ALA A 181 -14.18 -3.25 -27.75
CA ALA A 181 -12.78 -3.04 -27.40
C ALA A 181 -11.87 -3.00 -28.67
N GLU A 182 -12.32 -3.58 -29.77
CA GLU A 182 -11.59 -3.60 -31.05
C GLU A 182 -11.76 -2.29 -31.85
N ALA A 183 -12.67 -1.41 -31.46
CA ALA A 183 -12.89 -0.15 -32.18
C ALA A 183 -11.61 0.66 -32.29
N PRO A 184 -11.14 1.00 -33.49
CA PRO A 184 -9.85 1.68 -33.68
C PRO A 184 -9.87 3.13 -33.20
N ASN A 185 -11.06 3.77 -33.18
CA ASN A 185 -11.25 5.17 -32.84
C ASN A 185 -11.72 5.41 -31.39
N MET A 186 -11.75 4.36 -30.58
CA MET A 186 -12.20 4.44 -29.20
C MET A 186 -11.10 4.00 -28.22
N VAL A 187 -11.02 4.72 -27.10
CA VAL A 187 -10.23 4.35 -25.93
C VAL A 187 -11.17 4.24 -24.72
N PHE A 188 -10.87 3.33 -23.84
CA PHE A 188 -11.79 2.89 -22.79
C PHE A 188 -11.26 3.15 -21.39
N LEU A 189 -12.16 3.39 -20.46
CA LEU A 189 -11.85 3.57 -19.06
C LEU A 189 -10.89 2.50 -18.50
N GLY A 190 -9.82 2.94 -17.81
CA GLY A 190 -8.87 2.06 -17.13
C GLY A 190 -7.84 1.40 -18.04
N THR A 191 -7.87 1.66 -19.35
CA THR A 191 -6.78 1.27 -20.26
C THR A 191 -5.62 2.27 -20.16
N SER A 192 -4.41 1.84 -20.48
CA SER A 192 -3.21 2.66 -20.38
C SER A 192 -2.60 2.93 -21.74
N VAL A 193 -2.17 4.17 -21.95
CA VAL A 193 -1.44 4.57 -23.16
C VAL A 193 0.00 4.09 -23.04
N VAL A 194 0.44 3.23 -23.99
CA VAL A 194 1.79 2.68 -24.02
C VAL A 194 2.72 3.56 -24.86
N SER A 195 2.23 4.08 -25.98
CA SER A 195 2.99 4.95 -26.86
C SER A 195 2.09 5.95 -27.59
N GLY A 196 2.69 6.99 -28.14
CA GLY A 196 2.00 8.00 -28.92
C GLY A 196 1.26 9.05 -28.10
N THR A 197 0.49 9.88 -28.81
CA THR A 197 -0.31 10.97 -28.23
C THR A 197 -1.67 11.02 -28.91
N ALA A 198 -2.69 11.49 -28.17
CA ALA A 198 -4.02 11.66 -28.72
C ALA A 198 -4.77 12.85 -28.07
N MET A 199 -5.74 13.38 -28.81
CA MET A 199 -6.83 14.18 -28.28
C MET A 199 -8.14 13.40 -28.46
N ALA A 200 -8.94 13.33 -27.42
CA ALA A 200 -10.17 12.54 -27.42
C ALA A 200 -11.31 13.28 -26.70
N ILE A 201 -12.53 13.05 -27.16
CA ILE A 201 -13.73 13.58 -26.51
C ILE A 201 -14.37 12.49 -25.66
N ILE A 202 -14.62 12.77 -24.39
CA ILE A 202 -15.29 11.86 -23.46
C ILE A 202 -16.71 11.59 -23.94
N THR A 203 -17.05 10.31 -24.07
CA THR A 203 -18.37 9.83 -24.50
C THR A 203 -19.21 9.32 -23.35
N ALA A 204 -18.58 8.59 -22.40
CA ALA A 204 -19.28 8.02 -21.23
C ALA A 204 -18.36 8.03 -20.00
N THR A 205 -18.95 8.16 -18.79
CA THR A 205 -18.24 8.23 -17.52
C THR A 205 -18.81 7.27 -16.48
N GLY A 206 -17.99 6.81 -15.55
CA GLY A 206 -18.35 5.97 -14.41
C GLY A 206 -19.07 4.66 -14.80
N PRO A 207 -20.20 4.34 -14.16
CA PRO A 207 -20.93 3.11 -14.45
C PRO A 207 -21.50 3.02 -15.86
N ARG A 208 -21.54 4.14 -16.60
CA ARG A 208 -22.08 4.20 -17.96
C ARG A 208 -21.04 3.89 -19.04
N THR A 209 -19.79 3.67 -18.66
CA THR A 209 -18.72 3.26 -19.58
C THR A 209 -18.99 1.85 -20.09
N ALA A 210 -18.49 1.50 -21.27
CA ALA A 210 -18.69 0.20 -21.91
C ALA A 210 -18.31 -0.98 -21.00
N PHE A 211 -17.30 -0.76 -20.15
CA PHE A 211 -16.77 -1.78 -19.24
C PHE A 211 -16.94 -1.42 -17.76
N GLY A 212 -17.77 -0.40 -17.45
CA GLY A 212 -17.96 0.10 -16.09
C GLY A 212 -18.35 -0.98 -15.09
N ASP A 213 -19.23 -1.90 -15.45
CA ASP A 213 -19.64 -3.03 -14.60
C ASP A 213 -18.51 -4.05 -14.37
N ILE A 214 -17.65 -4.26 -15.36
CA ILE A 214 -16.51 -5.20 -15.28
C ILE A 214 -15.45 -4.59 -14.37
N VAL A 215 -15.09 -3.34 -14.58
CA VAL A 215 -14.12 -2.61 -13.76
C VAL A 215 -14.60 -2.51 -12.31
N ALA A 216 -15.88 -2.23 -12.08
CA ALA A 216 -16.46 -2.22 -10.74
C ALA A 216 -16.36 -3.58 -10.03
N LYS A 217 -16.58 -4.68 -10.75
CA LYS A 217 -16.45 -6.04 -10.20
C LYS A 217 -14.99 -6.41 -9.91
N LEU A 218 -14.05 -6.03 -10.77
CA LEU A 218 -12.62 -6.27 -10.59
C LEU A 218 -12.05 -5.42 -9.44
N ALA A 219 -12.50 -4.18 -9.30
CA ALA A 219 -12.09 -3.28 -8.22
C ALA A 219 -12.69 -3.65 -6.85
N SER A 220 -13.72 -4.50 -6.79
CA SER A 220 -14.51 -4.76 -5.59
C SER A 220 -13.85 -5.65 -4.54
N LYS A 221 -12.77 -6.38 -4.85
CA LYS A 221 -12.06 -7.24 -3.91
C LYS A 221 -10.55 -7.14 -4.13
N PRO A 222 -9.86 -6.27 -3.38
CA PRO A 222 -8.41 -6.34 -3.34
C PRO A 222 -7.97 -7.73 -2.86
N PRO A 223 -6.82 -8.23 -3.31
CA PRO A 223 -6.29 -9.51 -2.88
C PRO A 223 -6.14 -9.53 -1.36
N GLU A 224 -6.49 -10.65 -0.73
CA GLU A 224 -6.41 -10.83 0.72
C GLU A 224 -4.95 -10.69 1.17
N THR A 225 -4.71 -9.79 2.12
CA THR A 225 -3.37 -9.60 2.66
C THR A 225 -2.98 -10.72 3.64
N ALA A 226 -1.68 -10.91 3.90
CA ALA A 226 -1.21 -11.85 4.92
C ALA A 226 -1.79 -11.53 6.31
N PHE A 227 -2.07 -10.26 6.57
CA PHE A 227 -2.72 -9.81 7.79
C PHE A 227 -4.20 -10.24 7.85
N ASP A 228 -4.97 -10.04 6.79
CA ASP A 228 -6.39 -10.43 6.74
C ASP A 228 -6.54 -11.93 6.93
N ALA A 229 -5.68 -12.71 6.27
CA ALA A 229 -5.61 -14.16 6.45
C ALA A 229 -5.25 -14.53 7.90
N GLY A 230 -4.28 -13.84 8.49
CA GLY A 230 -3.87 -14.01 9.90
C GLY A 230 -5.00 -13.69 10.86
N LEU A 231 -5.69 -12.57 10.66
CA LEU A 231 -6.83 -12.16 11.47
C LEU A 231 -8.00 -13.15 11.39
N ARG A 232 -8.26 -13.67 10.21
CA ARG A 232 -9.27 -14.71 10.01
C ARG A 232 -8.91 -16.01 10.77
N HIS A 233 -7.69 -16.48 10.68
CA HIS A 233 -7.22 -17.65 11.43
C HIS A 233 -7.29 -17.43 12.95
N PHE A 234 -6.94 -16.23 13.39
CA PHE A 234 -7.07 -15.82 14.78
C PHE A 234 -8.54 -15.86 15.25
N SER A 235 -9.46 -15.31 14.48
CA SER A 235 -10.89 -15.33 14.78
C SER A 235 -11.43 -16.76 14.89
N TYR A 236 -11.02 -17.68 14.01
CA TYR A 236 -11.37 -19.09 14.13
C TYR A 236 -10.79 -19.76 15.37
N MET A 237 -9.57 -19.42 15.75
CA MET A 237 -8.95 -19.94 16.98
C MET A 237 -9.75 -19.50 18.21
N ILE A 238 -10.08 -18.21 18.30
CA ILE A 238 -10.89 -17.69 19.42
C ILE A 238 -12.28 -18.32 19.43
N ALA A 239 -12.96 -18.42 18.29
CA ALA A 239 -14.28 -19.04 18.21
C ALA A 239 -14.29 -20.49 18.73
N ARG A 240 -13.24 -21.28 18.44
CA ARG A 240 -13.12 -22.65 18.98
C ARG A 240 -12.93 -22.65 20.49
N VAL A 241 -12.12 -21.74 21.03
CA VAL A 241 -11.89 -21.63 22.49
C VAL A 241 -13.19 -21.22 23.18
N VAL A 242 -13.90 -20.21 22.66
CA VAL A 242 -15.21 -19.77 23.13
C VAL A 242 -16.20 -20.93 23.19
N PHE A 243 -16.33 -21.63 22.07
CA PHE A 243 -17.27 -22.77 21.98
C PHE A 243 -17.00 -23.85 23.03
N LEU A 244 -15.74 -24.21 23.21
CA LEU A 244 -15.35 -25.23 24.21
C LEU A 244 -15.68 -24.77 25.64
N PHE A 245 -15.38 -23.51 26.00
CA PHE A 245 -15.68 -23.00 27.34
C PHE A 245 -17.17 -22.84 27.57
N VAL A 246 -17.93 -22.34 26.61
CA VAL A 246 -19.40 -22.23 26.70
C VAL A 246 -20.02 -23.61 26.93
N LEU A 247 -19.60 -24.61 26.16
CA LEU A 247 -20.08 -25.99 26.32
C LEU A 247 -19.71 -26.57 27.71
N LEU A 248 -18.48 -26.36 28.17
CA LEU A 248 -18.02 -26.79 29.49
C LEU A 248 -18.85 -26.17 30.60
N VAL A 249 -19.01 -24.84 30.59
CA VAL A 249 -19.74 -24.11 31.62
C VAL A 249 -21.22 -24.46 31.64
N LEU A 250 -21.84 -24.56 30.46
CA LEU A 250 -23.24 -24.94 30.35
C LEU A 250 -23.49 -26.36 30.85
N THR A 251 -22.67 -27.33 30.43
CA THR A 251 -22.82 -28.72 30.87
C THR A 251 -22.56 -28.87 32.38
N ALA A 252 -21.54 -28.21 32.91
CA ALA A 252 -21.25 -28.20 34.32
C ALA A 252 -22.40 -27.56 35.18
N SER A 253 -22.93 -26.43 34.70
CA SER A 253 -24.03 -25.75 35.39
C SER A 253 -25.31 -26.60 35.42
N LEU A 254 -25.64 -27.26 34.30
CA LEU A 254 -26.77 -28.18 34.21
C LEU A 254 -26.59 -29.42 35.11
N ALA A 255 -25.37 -29.98 35.15
CA ALA A 255 -25.03 -31.11 35.99
C ALA A 255 -25.14 -30.75 37.51
N LEU A 256 -24.89 -29.51 37.87
CA LEU A 256 -25.06 -28.96 39.22
C LEU A 256 -26.51 -28.52 39.52
N HIS A 257 -27.48 -28.85 38.68
CA HIS A 257 -28.91 -28.53 38.80
C HIS A 257 -29.20 -27.03 38.95
N ARG A 258 -28.39 -26.17 38.32
CA ARG A 258 -28.63 -24.71 38.31
C ARG A 258 -29.77 -24.38 37.35
N PRO A 259 -30.46 -23.24 37.52
CA PRO A 259 -31.47 -22.77 36.60
C PRO A 259 -30.88 -22.71 35.17
N ALA A 260 -31.55 -23.37 34.21
CA ALA A 260 -31.02 -23.49 32.87
C ALA A 260 -30.89 -22.12 32.18
N LEU A 261 -31.79 -21.20 32.46
CA LEU A 261 -31.81 -19.86 31.88
C LEU A 261 -30.65 -19.01 32.39
N ASP A 262 -30.41 -18.96 33.70
CA ASP A 262 -29.28 -18.24 34.30
C ASP A 262 -27.94 -18.80 33.79
N SER A 263 -27.86 -20.13 33.63
CA SER A 263 -26.69 -20.82 33.10
C SER A 263 -26.45 -20.46 31.63
N LEU A 264 -27.51 -20.33 30.86
CA LEU A 264 -27.41 -19.92 29.45
C LEU A 264 -26.97 -18.45 29.33
N LEU A 265 -27.59 -17.53 30.08
CA LEU A 265 -27.24 -16.13 30.11
C LEU A 265 -25.76 -15.90 30.55
N PHE A 266 -25.33 -16.65 31.56
CA PHE A 266 -23.95 -16.62 32.03
C PHE A 266 -22.99 -17.18 30.95
N ALA A 267 -23.33 -18.29 30.29
CA ALA A 267 -22.52 -18.86 29.22
C ALA A 267 -22.42 -17.91 28.00
N VAL A 268 -23.52 -17.21 27.69
CA VAL A 268 -23.53 -16.15 26.65
C VAL A 268 -22.66 -14.96 27.05
N ALA A 269 -22.78 -14.47 28.28
CA ALA A 269 -21.94 -13.38 28.79
C ALA A 269 -20.44 -13.77 28.74
N LEU A 270 -20.12 -15.01 29.06
CA LEU A 270 -18.78 -15.57 28.97
C LEU A 270 -18.26 -15.59 27.52
N ALA A 271 -19.11 -16.00 26.56
CA ALA A 271 -18.77 -16.02 25.15
C ALA A 271 -18.43 -14.63 24.62
N VAL A 272 -19.23 -13.64 25.01
CA VAL A 272 -19.00 -12.23 24.68
C VAL A 272 -17.66 -11.75 25.26
N GLY A 273 -17.39 -12.04 26.53
CA GLY A 273 -16.17 -11.62 27.20
C GLY A 273 -14.86 -12.17 26.63
N LEU A 274 -14.89 -13.30 25.90
CA LEU A 274 -13.72 -13.85 25.21
C LEU A 274 -13.42 -13.19 23.87
N THR A 275 -14.41 -12.56 23.26
CA THR A 275 -14.25 -11.99 21.93
C THR A 275 -13.70 -10.56 22.02
N PRO A 276 -12.62 -10.23 21.28
CA PRO A 276 -12.09 -8.87 21.26
C PRO A 276 -13.00 -7.97 20.42
N GLU A 277 -14.01 -7.37 21.04
CA GLU A 277 -15.07 -6.62 20.35
C GLU A 277 -14.53 -5.41 19.56
N PHE A 278 -13.58 -4.69 20.12
CA PHE A 278 -13.03 -3.49 19.49
C PHE A 278 -11.85 -3.74 18.53
N LEU A 279 -11.54 -5.00 18.22
CA LEU A 279 -10.40 -5.31 17.31
C LEU A 279 -10.52 -4.63 15.94
N PRO A 280 -11.67 -4.68 15.23
CA PRO A 280 -11.78 -4.00 13.93
C PRO A 280 -11.61 -2.49 14.05
N MET A 281 -12.20 -1.89 15.07
CA MET A 281 -12.09 -0.45 15.35
C MET A 281 -10.66 -0.04 15.71
N ILE A 282 -10.02 -0.72 16.67
CA ILE A 282 -8.64 -0.44 17.10
C ILE A 282 -7.68 -0.58 15.91
N THR A 283 -7.88 -1.60 15.08
CA THR A 283 -7.09 -1.79 13.87
C THR A 283 -7.28 -0.62 12.91
N SER A 284 -8.52 -0.26 12.59
CA SER A 284 -8.84 0.86 11.68
C SER A 284 -8.27 2.19 12.18
N VAL A 285 -8.44 2.49 13.47
CA VAL A 285 -7.92 3.73 14.08
C VAL A 285 -6.39 3.74 14.09
N THR A 286 -5.75 2.61 14.44
CA THR A 286 -4.29 2.50 14.45
C THR A 286 -3.70 2.71 13.06
N LEU A 287 -4.27 2.07 12.04
CA LEU A 287 -3.82 2.20 10.67
C LEU A 287 -4.09 3.61 10.12
N SER A 288 -5.26 4.18 10.38
CA SER A 288 -5.55 5.58 9.98
C SER A 288 -4.59 6.58 10.61
N ARG A 289 -4.27 6.40 11.90
CA ARG A 289 -3.26 7.23 12.55
C ARG A 289 -1.88 7.02 11.92
N GLY A 290 -1.53 5.76 11.61
CA GLY A 290 -0.31 5.44 10.86
C GLY A 290 -0.27 6.15 9.51
N ALA A 291 -1.36 6.12 8.73
CA ALA A 291 -1.48 6.81 7.45
C ALA A 291 -1.26 8.32 7.58
N VAL A 292 -1.83 8.96 8.61
CA VAL A 292 -1.61 10.39 8.88
C VAL A 292 -0.16 10.71 9.21
N LEU A 293 0.49 9.88 10.03
CA LEU A 293 1.90 10.08 10.38
C LEU A 293 2.82 9.87 9.17
N MET A 294 2.52 8.87 8.33
CA MET A 294 3.21 8.63 7.06
C MET A 294 3.03 9.81 6.10
N ALA A 295 1.81 10.33 5.95
CA ALA A 295 1.54 11.46 5.07
C ALA A 295 2.30 12.73 5.48
N ARG A 296 2.47 12.97 6.78
CA ARG A 296 3.33 14.06 7.31
C ARG A 296 4.82 13.87 6.97
N LYS A 297 5.21 12.66 6.63
CA LYS A 297 6.55 12.28 6.18
C LYS A 297 6.59 12.02 4.67
N HIS A 298 5.62 12.59 3.94
CA HIS A 298 5.54 12.52 2.48
C HIS A 298 5.31 11.10 1.92
N VAL A 299 4.74 10.20 2.71
CA VAL A 299 4.33 8.85 2.30
C VAL A 299 2.82 8.76 2.34
N VAL A 300 2.17 8.67 1.19
CA VAL A 300 0.70 8.54 1.09
C VAL A 300 0.32 7.10 0.81
N VAL A 301 -0.51 6.54 1.66
CA VAL A 301 -0.99 5.16 1.55
C VAL A 301 -2.40 5.16 0.97
N LYS A 302 -2.60 4.42 -0.11
CA LYS A 302 -3.90 4.33 -0.80
C LYS A 302 -4.85 3.35 -0.11
N HIS A 303 -4.32 2.27 0.49
CA HIS A 303 -5.09 1.25 1.18
C HIS A 303 -4.54 0.97 2.57
N LEU A 304 -5.38 1.09 3.61
CA LEU A 304 -4.94 0.91 5.01
C LEU A 304 -4.18 -0.41 5.28
N PRO A 305 -4.59 -1.57 4.73
CA PRO A 305 -3.85 -2.82 4.92
C PRO A 305 -2.40 -2.77 4.42
N ALA A 306 -2.10 -1.95 3.42
CA ALA A 306 -0.73 -1.80 2.90
C ALA A 306 0.25 -1.24 3.96
N ILE A 307 -0.23 -0.51 4.97
CA ILE A 307 0.59 -0.03 6.09
C ILE A 307 1.25 -1.18 6.83
N GLN A 308 0.52 -2.27 7.04
CA GLN A 308 1.03 -3.43 7.74
C GLN A 308 2.02 -4.20 6.90
N ASN A 309 1.70 -4.40 5.62
CA ASN A 309 2.62 -5.02 4.69
C ASN A 309 3.92 -4.20 4.57
N LEU A 310 3.83 -2.86 4.52
CA LEU A 310 4.99 -1.97 4.50
C LEU A 310 5.88 -2.17 5.73
N GLY A 311 5.29 -2.34 6.92
CA GLY A 311 6.01 -2.68 8.15
C GLY A 311 6.64 -4.09 8.16
N SER A 312 6.13 -4.99 7.32
CA SER A 312 6.56 -6.38 7.22
C SER A 312 7.62 -6.61 6.13
N ILE A 313 7.93 -5.61 5.30
CA ILE A 313 8.91 -5.73 4.22
C ILE A 313 10.25 -6.21 4.77
N ASP A 314 10.75 -7.31 4.20
CA ASP A 314 12.10 -7.83 4.44
C ASP A 314 12.96 -7.83 3.17
N VAL A 315 12.35 -7.68 1.98
CA VAL A 315 13.06 -7.47 0.71
C VAL A 315 12.44 -6.27 0.00
N LEU A 316 13.27 -5.28 -0.30
CA LEU A 316 12.92 -4.15 -1.15
C LEU A 316 13.56 -4.32 -2.52
N CYS A 317 12.73 -4.56 -3.52
CA CYS A 317 13.13 -4.51 -4.92
C CYS A 317 12.88 -3.10 -5.44
N THR A 318 13.84 -2.51 -6.10
CA THR A 318 13.72 -1.16 -6.64
C THR A 318 14.27 -1.07 -8.04
N ASP A 319 13.63 -0.27 -8.90
CA ASP A 319 14.30 0.17 -10.11
C ASP A 319 15.47 1.10 -9.72
N LYS A 320 16.40 1.29 -10.60
CA LYS A 320 17.53 2.18 -10.41
C LYS A 320 17.14 3.64 -10.56
N THR A 321 16.50 3.95 -11.71
CA THR A 321 16.20 5.32 -12.14
C THR A 321 15.03 5.91 -11.34
N GLY A 322 15.13 7.16 -10.92
CA GLY A 322 14.08 7.83 -10.13
C GLY A 322 13.93 7.31 -8.69
N THR A 323 14.76 6.34 -8.27
CA THR A 323 14.67 5.72 -6.94
C THR A 323 15.98 5.76 -6.17
N LEU A 324 17.07 5.23 -6.72
CA LEU A 324 18.43 5.44 -6.19
C LEU A 324 19.04 6.74 -6.71
N THR A 325 18.57 7.16 -7.87
CA THR A 325 19.00 8.36 -8.55
C THR A 325 17.87 9.37 -8.62
N ALA A 326 18.21 10.63 -8.83
CA ALA A 326 17.24 11.71 -8.93
C ALA A 326 16.35 11.60 -10.20
N GLY A 327 16.66 10.68 -11.14
CA GLY A 327 16.00 10.61 -12.44
C GLY A 327 16.31 11.81 -13.35
N ILE A 328 17.20 12.69 -12.90
CA ILE A 328 17.65 13.86 -13.65
C ILE A 328 18.95 13.51 -14.36
N MET A 329 18.86 13.37 -15.67
CA MET A 329 20.03 13.09 -16.49
C MET A 329 20.81 14.38 -16.73
N SER A 330 22.14 14.31 -16.60
CA SER A 330 23.06 15.37 -17.00
C SER A 330 23.97 14.92 -18.13
N LEU A 331 24.10 15.74 -19.18
CA LEU A 331 25.05 15.46 -20.26
C LEU A 331 26.48 15.72 -19.75
N VAL A 332 27.30 14.67 -19.75
CA VAL A 332 28.70 14.70 -19.27
C VAL A 332 29.66 14.91 -20.43
N LEU A 333 29.42 14.20 -21.55
CA LEU A 333 30.34 14.20 -22.68
C LEU A 333 29.57 14.12 -24.00
N SER A 334 29.97 14.91 -24.99
CA SER A 334 29.65 14.76 -26.39
C SER A 334 30.94 14.47 -27.15
N ALA A 335 31.02 13.30 -27.81
CA ALA A 335 32.24 12.79 -28.41
C ALA A 335 32.02 12.37 -29.85
N ALA A 336 33.00 12.62 -30.72
CA ALA A 336 33.08 12.06 -32.06
C ALA A 336 33.30 10.55 -32.02
N CYS A 337 33.36 9.91 -33.21
CA CYS A 337 33.50 8.46 -33.33
C CYS A 337 34.84 7.92 -32.80
N ASP A 338 35.87 8.75 -32.72
CA ASP A 338 37.19 8.45 -32.18
C ASP A 338 37.32 8.72 -30.67
N GLY A 339 36.26 9.14 -30.05
CA GLY A 339 36.21 9.48 -28.62
C GLY A 339 36.67 10.91 -28.30
N THR A 340 37.07 11.70 -29.27
CA THR A 340 37.42 13.12 -29.07
C THR A 340 36.18 13.96 -28.80
N GLU A 341 36.30 14.97 -27.98
CA GLU A 341 35.19 15.89 -27.66
C GLU A 341 34.73 16.63 -28.94
N SER A 342 33.43 16.65 -29.17
CA SER A 342 32.82 17.24 -30.36
C SER A 342 31.39 17.68 -30.09
N ASP A 343 31.02 18.87 -30.57
CA ASP A 343 29.67 19.41 -30.46
C ASP A 343 28.70 18.87 -31.54
N MET A 344 29.21 18.21 -32.57
CA MET A 344 28.39 17.76 -33.70
C MET A 344 27.30 16.74 -33.26
N PRO A 345 27.63 15.68 -32.48
CA PRO A 345 26.61 14.75 -31.99
C PRO A 345 25.53 15.44 -31.16
N LEU A 346 25.94 16.40 -30.35
CA LEU A 346 25.01 17.18 -29.50
C LEU A 346 24.07 18.05 -30.35
N GLN A 347 24.59 18.74 -31.39
CA GLN A 347 23.76 19.53 -32.30
C GLN A 347 22.71 18.69 -33.01
N LEU A 348 23.12 17.53 -33.55
CA LEU A 348 22.22 16.61 -34.24
C LEU A 348 21.18 16.01 -33.33
N ALA A 349 21.59 15.63 -32.11
CA ALA A 349 20.66 15.13 -31.09
C ALA A 349 19.69 16.20 -30.60
N ALA A 350 20.14 17.46 -30.51
CA ALA A 350 19.27 18.58 -30.16
C ALA A 350 18.21 18.85 -31.24
N LEU A 351 18.58 18.78 -32.52
CA LEU A 351 17.62 18.85 -33.64
C LEU A 351 16.59 17.71 -33.54
N ASN A 352 17.04 16.49 -33.31
CA ASN A 352 16.16 15.34 -33.18
C ASN A 352 15.23 15.51 -31.96
N SER A 353 15.77 15.86 -30.78
CA SER A 353 15.00 16.02 -29.52
C SER A 353 14.02 17.20 -29.56
N GLY A 354 14.37 18.27 -30.30
CA GLY A 354 13.53 19.48 -30.39
C GLY A 354 12.37 19.32 -31.36
N LEU A 355 12.57 18.53 -32.43
CA LEU A 355 11.59 18.36 -33.49
C LEU A 355 10.71 17.12 -33.33
N GLN A 356 11.07 16.19 -32.41
CA GLN A 356 10.21 15.05 -32.11
C GLN A 356 8.90 15.50 -31.49
N THR A 357 7.80 14.79 -31.76
CA THR A 357 6.46 15.09 -31.21
C THR A 357 6.03 14.13 -30.09
N GLY A 358 6.83 13.10 -29.82
CA GLY A 358 6.57 12.11 -28.76
C GLY A 358 6.95 12.59 -27.35
N ILE A 359 7.07 11.63 -26.45
CA ILE A 359 7.48 11.87 -25.04
C ILE A 359 8.91 12.40 -25.05
N ARG A 360 9.12 13.53 -24.40
CA ARG A 360 10.47 14.00 -24.09
C ARG A 360 11.02 13.20 -22.90
N SER A 361 12.02 12.38 -23.18
CA SER A 361 12.75 11.64 -22.16
C SER A 361 13.63 12.59 -21.32
N PRO A 362 14.05 12.19 -20.09
CA PRO A 362 15.03 12.96 -19.33
C PRO A 362 16.35 13.22 -20.08
N LEU A 363 16.72 12.32 -21.02
CA LEU A 363 17.87 12.50 -21.90
C LEU A 363 17.65 13.66 -22.88
N ASP A 364 16.43 13.77 -23.46
CA ASP A 364 16.08 14.88 -24.35
C ASP A 364 16.09 16.22 -23.63
N ALA A 365 15.58 16.25 -22.41
CA ALA A 365 15.62 17.44 -21.56
C ALA A 365 17.08 17.87 -21.29
N ALA A 366 17.98 16.94 -20.99
CA ALA A 366 19.40 17.20 -20.78
C ALA A 366 20.10 17.74 -22.04
N ILE A 367 19.77 17.17 -23.22
CA ILE A 367 20.29 17.63 -24.51
C ILE A 367 19.84 19.07 -24.77
N LEU A 368 18.54 19.35 -24.66
CA LEU A 368 17.96 20.67 -24.95
C LEU A 368 18.37 21.73 -23.92
N ALA A 369 18.67 21.37 -22.68
CA ALA A 369 19.21 22.27 -21.68
C ALA A 369 20.64 22.72 -22.01
N ARG A 370 21.43 21.87 -22.69
CA ARG A 370 22.82 22.16 -23.04
C ARG A 370 22.97 22.91 -24.37
N PHE A 371 22.03 22.71 -25.29
CA PHE A 371 22.09 23.29 -26.63
C PHE A 371 20.75 23.90 -27.04
N SER A 372 20.71 25.20 -27.26
CA SER A 372 19.52 25.91 -27.75
C SER A 372 19.33 25.66 -29.24
N LEU A 373 18.14 25.23 -29.62
CA LEU A 373 17.81 24.98 -31.01
C LEU A 373 17.85 26.28 -31.83
N GLN A 374 18.76 26.33 -32.79
CA GLN A 374 18.74 27.33 -33.89
C GLN A 374 18.76 26.53 -35.17
N THR A 375 17.61 26.32 -35.81
CA THR A 375 17.52 25.62 -37.09
C THR A 375 16.55 26.31 -38.02
N ASN A 376 16.93 26.33 -39.31
CA ASN A 376 16.07 26.68 -40.44
C ASN A 376 15.46 25.43 -41.07
N GLY A 377 15.78 24.24 -40.56
CA GLY A 377 15.30 22.95 -41.09
C GLY A 377 13.82 22.73 -40.76
N ILE A 378 13.08 22.26 -41.72
CA ILE A 378 11.65 21.91 -41.62
C ILE A 378 11.58 20.42 -41.33
N LYS A 379 10.85 20.03 -40.28
CA LYS A 379 10.53 18.63 -40.01
C LYS A 379 9.60 18.10 -41.07
N ILE A 380 9.99 17.00 -41.71
CA ILE A 380 9.21 16.31 -42.75
C ILE A 380 8.45 15.11 -42.16
N ASP A 381 9.14 14.27 -41.36
CA ASP A 381 8.56 13.05 -40.79
C ASP A 381 9.33 12.61 -39.57
N GLU A 382 8.76 11.68 -38.81
CA GLU A 382 9.45 11.07 -37.64
C GLU A 382 9.12 9.59 -37.53
N LEU A 383 10.11 8.80 -37.10
CA LEU A 383 9.96 7.42 -36.69
C LEU A 383 10.05 7.41 -35.15
N PRO A 384 8.93 7.25 -34.44
CA PRO A 384 8.90 7.40 -32.97
C PRO A 384 9.76 6.36 -32.27
N PHE A 385 10.04 6.60 -31.01
CA PHE A 385 10.81 5.68 -30.17
C PHE A 385 10.07 4.35 -30.00
N ASP A 386 10.82 3.26 -30.22
CA ASP A 386 10.34 1.90 -30.00
C ASP A 386 11.28 1.16 -29.04
N PHE A 387 10.70 0.48 -28.05
CA PHE A 387 11.45 -0.24 -27.03
C PHE A 387 12.24 -1.44 -27.57
N GLN A 388 11.79 -2.07 -28.64
CA GLN A 388 12.53 -3.18 -29.29
C GLN A 388 13.68 -2.63 -30.12
N ARG A 389 13.43 -1.59 -30.91
CA ARG A 389 14.45 -0.93 -31.75
C ARG A 389 15.42 -0.10 -30.94
N ARG A 390 15.02 0.41 -29.76
CA ARG A 390 15.77 1.28 -28.85
C ARG A 390 16.35 2.53 -29.48
N ARG A 391 15.65 3.11 -30.48
CA ARG A 391 16.03 4.30 -31.23
C ARG A 391 14.84 5.07 -31.75
N LEU A 392 15.07 6.31 -32.09
CA LEU A 392 14.14 7.26 -32.65
C LEU A 392 14.80 8.05 -33.77
N SER A 393 14.08 8.31 -34.85
CA SER A 393 14.57 9.08 -35.98
C SER A 393 13.66 10.23 -36.36
N VAL A 394 14.24 11.37 -36.76
CA VAL A 394 13.52 12.52 -37.29
C VAL A 394 14.10 12.84 -38.68
N VAL A 395 13.23 13.08 -39.64
CA VAL A 395 13.63 13.52 -40.98
C VAL A 395 13.41 15.00 -41.09
N ILE A 396 14.50 15.72 -41.45
CA ILE A 396 14.51 17.17 -41.66
C ILE A 396 14.86 17.50 -43.10
N GLU A 397 14.30 18.59 -43.59
CA GLU A 397 14.68 19.17 -44.87
C GLU A 397 15.36 20.52 -44.61
N GLU A 398 16.60 20.64 -45.07
CA GLU A 398 17.39 21.86 -45.01
C GLU A 398 18.07 22.10 -46.37
N ASN A 399 17.89 23.30 -46.91
CA ASN A 399 18.42 23.68 -48.23
C ASN A 399 18.04 22.72 -49.41
N GLY A 400 16.89 22.04 -49.28
CA GLY A 400 16.40 21.11 -50.31
C GLY A 400 16.98 19.67 -50.19
N GLU A 401 17.84 19.42 -49.20
CA GLU A 401 18.35 18.10 -48.86
C GLU A 401 17.62 17.52 -47.67
N ARG A 402 17.26 16.23 -47.73
CA ARG A 402 16.61 15.53 -46.61
C ARG A 402 17.59 14.64 -45.88
N THR A 403 17.64 14.86 -44.58
CA THR A 403 18.51 14.12 -43.65
C THR A 403 17.68 13.44 -42.58
N LEU A 404 17.82 12.13 -42.45
CA LEU A 404 17.32 11.35 -41.32
C LEU A 404 18.35 11.41 -40.20
N ILE A 405 17.96 11.91 -39.03
CA ILE A 405 18.77 11.97 -37.81
C ILE A 405 18.26 10.91 -36.87
N CYS A 406 19.05 9.89 -36.61
CA CYS A 406 18.71 8.78 -35.68
C CYS A 406 19.52 8.90 -34.40
N LYS A 407 18.85 8.81 -33.25
CA LYS A 407 19.49 8.68 -31.94
C LYS A 407 18.95 7.48 -31.18
N GLY A 408 19.81 6.78 -30.43
CA GLY A 408 19.37 5.60 -29.68
C GLY A 408 20.49 4.91 -28.93
N SER A 409 20.20 3.71 -28.42
CA SER A 409 21.22 2.91 -27.76
C SER A 409 22.30 2.47 -28.75
N PRO A 410 23.57 2.35 -28.30
CA PRO A 410 24.63 1.83 -29.18
C PRO A 410 24.28 0.47 -29.78
N GLU A 411 23.67 -0.42 -28.99
CA GLU A 411 23.26 -1.75 -29.47
C GLU A 411 22.20 -1.68 -30.58
N GLY A 412 21.35 -0.65 -30.56
CA GLY A 412 20.30 -0.44 -31.55
C GLY A 412 20.81 0.24 -32.83
N ILE A 413 21.92 1.01 -32.78
CA ILE A 413 22.44 1.81 -33.92
C ILE A 413 23.66 1.18 -34.56
N LEU A 414 24.63 0.68 -33.77
CA LEU A 414 25.89 0.15 -34.32
C LEU A 414 25.72 -0.95 -35.41
N PRO A 415 24.72 -1.85 -35.32
CA PRO A 415 24.51 -2.86 -36.37
C PRO A 415 24.02 -2.29 -37.73
N LEU A 416 23.50 -1.05 -37.74
CA LEU A 416 22.89 -0.41 -38.92
C LEU A 416 23.86 0.52 -39.66
N LEU A 417 25.09 0.64 -39.18
CA LEU A 417 26.06 1.57 -39.71
C LEU A 417 26.70 1.01 -40.98
N SER A 418 26.88 1.89 -41.96
CA SER A 418 27.67 1.67 -43.16
C SER A 418 28.94 2.53 -43.24
N SER A 419 28.91 3.67 -42.52
CA SER A 419 29.98 4.67 -42.54
C SER A 419 30.06 5.43 -41.21
N PHE A 420 31.12 6.18 -41.04
CA PHE A 420 31.34 7.08 -39.91
C PHE A 420 31.90 8.42 -40.38
N LYS A 421 31.65 9.45 -39.56
CA LYS A 421 32.11 10.82 -39.85
C LYS A 421 33.22 11.21 -38.89
N THR A 422 34.41 11.51 -39.47
CA THR A 422 35.57 11.97 -38.74
C THR A 422 36.16 13.20 -39.41
N ALA A 423 36.47 14.26 -38.69
CA ALA A 423 37.00 15.52 -39.19
C ALA A 423 36.23 16.09 -40.39
N GLY A 424 34.92 15.93 -40.45
CA GLY A 424 34.04 16.40 -41.50
C GLY A 424 33.96 15.48 -42.72
N GLN A 425 34.75 14.41 -42.80
CA GLN A 425 34.73 13.43 -43.93
C GLN A 425 33.96 12.17 -43.55
N ILE A 426 33.18 11.66 -44.51
CA ILE A 426 32.47 10.37 -44.38
C ILE A 426 33.40 9.26 -44.91
N GLN A 427 33.64 8.25 -44.13
CA GLN A 427 34.44 7.08 -44.42
C GLN A 427 33.64 5.81 -44.22
N PRO A 428 33.87 4.74 -45.01
CA PRO A 428 33.25 3.43 -44.77
C PRO A 428 33.69 2.88 -43.44
N ILE A 429 32.75 2.24 -42.70
CA ILE A 429 33.04 1.71 -41.38
C ILE A 429 33.88 0.43 -41.50
N SER A 430 34.96 0.34 -40.69
CA SER A 430 35.74 -0.88 -40.57
C SER A 430 35.43 -1.62 -39.28
N SER A 431 35.82 -2.90 -39.18
CA SER A 431 35.73 -3.71 -37.97
C SER A 431 36.48 -3.10 -36.76
N GLU A 432 37.60 -2.41 -37.07
CA GLU A 432 38.41 -1.72 -36.05
C GLU A 432 37.69 -0.53 -35.45
N VAL A 433 37.04 0.30 -36.31
CA VAL A 433 36.25 1.45 -35.82
C VAL A 433 35.03 0.98 -35.00
N LEU A 434 34.39 -0.10 -35.45
CA LEU A 434 33.31 -0.71 -34.68
C LEU A 434 33.78 -1.24 -33.31
N ALA A 435 34.97 -1.83 -33.24
CA ALA A 435 35.57 -2.26 -31.98
C ALA A 435 35.85 -1.05 -31.07
N GLN A 436 36.51 -0.01 -31.59
CA GLN A 436 36.79 1.23 -30.86
C GLN A 436 35.50 1.88 -30.36
N ALA A 437 34.43 1.93 -31.16
CA ALA A 437 33.12 2.45 -30.74
C ALA A 437 32.53 1.64 -29.57
N ARG A 438 32.66 0.32 -29.61
CA ARG A 438 32.20 -0.57 -28.51
C ARG A 438 33.04 -0.39 -27.26
N ASP A 439 34.36 -0.29 -27.40
CA ASP A 439 35.31 -0.07 -26.29
C ASP A 439 35.01 1.28 -25.60
N PHE A 440 34.75 2.33 -26.40
CA PHE A 440 34.32 3.65 -25.86
C PHE A 440 33.02 3.53 -25.05
N CYS A 441 31.98 2.88 -25.62
CA CYS A 441 30.72 2.69 -24.92
C CYS A 441 30.91 1.87 -23.64
N THR A 442 31.75 0.84 -23.68
CA THR A 442 32.07 0.02 -22.48
C THR A 442 32.80 0.83 -21.43
N ALA A 443 33.78 1.63 -21.79
CA ALA A 443 34.51 2.50 -20.85
C ALA A 443 33.58 3.54 -20.21
N GLN A 444 32.70 4.18 -21.02
CA GLN A 444 31.72 5.11 -20.45
C GLN A 444 30.72 4.41 -19.50
N SER A 445 30.28 3.21 -19.86
CA SER A 445 29.37 2.41 -19.01
C SER A 445 30.05 1.98 -17.70
N GLN A 446 31.35 1.69 -17.71
CA GLN A 446 32.13 1.40 -16.49
C GLN A 446 32.22 2.62 -15.56
N CYS A 447 32.17 3.83 -16.12
CA CYS A 447 32.06 5.07 -15.36
C CYS A 447 30.61 5.39 -14.89
N GLY A 448 29.67 4.46 -15.11
CA GLY A 448 28.26 4.65 -14.73
C GLY A 448 27.46 5.51 -15.70
N HIS A 449 28.04 5.88 -16.85
CA HIS A 449 27.37 6.75 -17.81
C HIS A 449 26.50 5.94 -18.79
N ARG A 450 25.32 6.48 -19.06
CA ARG A 450 24.44 5.98 -20.12
C ARG A 450 24.86 6.61 -21.45
N VAL A 451 25.10 5.79 -22.48
CA VAL A 451 25.56 6.25 -23.78
C VAL A 451 24.44 6.22 -24.81
N LEU A 452 24.27 7.33 -25.54
CA LEU A 452 23.47 7.38 -26.78
C LEU A 452 24.40 7.51 -28.00
N ALA A 453 24.15 6.73 -29.02
CA ALA A 453 24.76 6.93 -30.34
C ALA A 453 23.87 7.88 -31.17
N VAL A 454 24.54 8.68 -31.99
CA VAL A 454 23.89 9.61 -32.93
C VAL A 454 24.43 9.31 -34.34
N ALA A 455 23.50 9.06 -35.26
CA ALA A 455 23.84 8.75 -36.63
C ALA A 455 22.91 9.50 -37.60
N THR A 456 23.37 9.71 -38.84
CA THR A 456 22.61 10.40 -39.88
C THR A 456 22.60 9.60 -41.17
N ARG A 457 21.62 9.88 -42.01
CA ARG A 457 21.57 9.37 -43.39
C ARG A 457 20.92 10.40 -44.32
N ALA A 458 21.52 10.68 -45.48
CA ALA A 458 20.83 11.40 -46.56
C ALA A 458 19.75 10.48 -47.15
N VAL A 459 18.52 10.91 -47.20
CA VAL A 459 17.38 10.11 -47.68
C VAL A 459 16.71 10.79 -48.85
N PRO A 460 16.22 10.00 -49.85
CA PRO A 460 15.53 10.59 -51.01
C PRO A 460 14.22 11.25 -50.58
N SER A 461 13.75 12.19 -51.42
CA SER A 461 12.44 12.82 -51.15
C SER A 461 11.32 11.81 -51.40
N GLN A 462 10.58 11.47 -50.33
CA GLN A 462 9.43 10.56 -50.40
C GLN A 462 8.33 11.07 -49.47
N PRO A 463 7.06 10.65 -49.70
CA PRO A 463 5.93 11.18 -48.92
C PRO A 463 5.89 10.70 -47.47
N GLN A 464 6.43 9.51 -47.19
CA GLN A 464 6.47 8.89 -45.84
C GLN A 464 7.71 8.02 -45.71
N TYR A 465 8.29 8.02 -44.50
CA TYR A 465 9.48 7.19 -44.18
C TYR A 465 9.07 6.04 -43.25
N SER A 466 9.86 4.96 -43.32
CA SER A 466 9.62 3.73 -42.57
C SER A 466 10.89 3.25 -41.84
N THR A 467 10.74 2.23 -41.01
CA THR A 467 11.87 1.60 -40.31
C THR A 467 12.94 1.02 -41.24
N ALA A 468 12.60 0.74 -42.52
CA ALA A 468 13.56 0.29 -43.52
C ALA A 468 14.57 1.41 -43.91
N ASP A 469 14.18 2.66 -43.76
CA ASP A 469 15.03 3.83 -44.06
C ASP A 469 16.10 4.05 -42.96
N GLU A 470 15.97 3.41 -41.80
CA GLU A 470 16.95 3.40 -40.70
C GLU A 470 18.15 2.44 -40.98
N SER A 471 18.49 2.16 -42.20
CA SER A 471 19.63 1.31 -42.59
C SER A 471 20.71 2.11 -43.28
N GLY A 472 21.95 1.62 -43.29
CA GLY A 472 23.07 2.30 -43.95
C GLY A 472 23.40 3.67 -43.33
N LEU A 473 23.32 3.78 -42.04
CA LEU A 473 23.54 5.00 -41.25
C LEU A 473 25.02 5.39 -41.21
N THR A 474 25.31 6.66 -41.08
CA THR A 474 26.63 7.25 -40.83
C THR A 474 26.74 7.63 -39.35
N LEU A 475 27.64 7.01 -38.62
CA LEU A 475 27.88 7.35 -37.19
C LEU A 475 28.49 8.75 -37.11
N CYS A 476 27.87 9.61 -36.32
CA CYS A 476 28.35 10.97 -36.05
C CYS A 476 29.07 11.08 -34.68
N GLY A 477 28.75 10.20 -33.73
CA GLY A 477 29.41 10.15 -32.44
C GLY A 477 28.45 9.70 -31.31
N PHE A 478 28.84 10.03 -30.10
CA PHE A 478 28.19 9.58 -28.86
C PHE A 478 27.90 10.71 -27.90
N LEU A 479 26.84 10.54 -27.11
CA LEU A 479 26.52 11.38 -25.97
C LEU A 479 26.52 10.53 -24.71
N SER A 480 27.26 10.95 -23.69
CA SER A 480 27.31 10.24 -22.40
C SER A 480 26.57 11.04 -21.33
N PHE A 481 25.73 10.37 -20.59
CA PHE A 481 24.88 10.98 -19.54
C PHE A 481 25.16 10.33 -18.20
N ALA A 482 25.23 11.13 -17.16
CA ALA A 482 25.24 10.66 -15.78
C ALA A 482 23.84 10.81 -15.16
N ASP A 483 23.49 9.83 -14.35
CA ASP A 483 22.29 9.84 -13.51
C ASP A 483 22.74 10.12 -12.08
N THR A 484 22.35 11.25 -11.52
CA THR A 484 22.85 11.70 -10.22
C THR A 484 22.24 10.87 -9.08
N ILE A 485 23.08 10.22 -8.29
CA ILE A 485 22.65 9.47 -7.12
C ILE A 485 22.09 10.43 -6.07
N LEU A 486 21.03 10.02 -5.39
CA LEU A 486 20.44 10.79 -4.30
C LEU A 486 21.40 10.85 -3.10
N PRO A 487 21.60 12.02 -2.49
CA PRO A 487 22.60 12.20 -1.43
C PRO A 487 22.36 11.32 -0.19
N ASP A 488 21.12 10.92 0.05
CA ASP A 488 20.68 10.09 1.19
C ASP A 488 20.69 8.58 0.90
N ALA A 489 20.97 8.16 -0.34
CA ALA A 489 20.85 6.77 -0.77
C ALA A 489 21.75 5.83 0.03
N ALA A 490 23.04 6.14 0.12
CA ALA A 490 24.02 5.28 0.81
C ALA A 490 23.69 5.13 2.30
N GLU A 491 23.43 6.22 3.01
CA GLU A 491 23.09 6.17 4.42
C GLU A 491 21.80 5.40 4.66
N THR A 492 20.81 5.59 3.78
CA THR A 492 19.50 4.92 3.92
C THR A 492 19.57 3.43 3.62
N ILE A 493 20.37 3.01 2.62
CA ILE A 493 20.60 1.59 2.35
C ILE A 493 21.18 0.90 3.59
N VAL A 494 22.18 1.51 4.25
CA VAL A 494 22.75 0.97 5.49
C VAL A 494 21.68 0.89 6.60
N ARG A 495 20.82 1.89 6.73
CA ARG A 495 19.71 1.86 7.71
C ARG A 495 18.70 0.76 7.41
N LEU A 496 18.29 0.62 6.14
CA LEU A 496 17.37 -0.43 5.71
C LEU A 496 17.94 -1.83 6.01
N GLN A 497 19.22 -2.06 5.70
CA GLN A 497 19.91 -3.32 5.99
C GLN A 497 20.02 -3.58 7.51
N HIS A 498 20.37 -2.55 8.29
CA HIS A 498 20.38 -2.65 9.76
C HIS A 498 19.00 -3.03 10.31
N ASP A 499 17.94 -2.52 9.70
CA ASP A 499 16.55 -2.79 10.09
C ASP A 499 15.97 -4.04 9.42
N GLY A 500 16.85 -4.90 8.86
CA GLY A 500 16.51 -6.22 8.33
C GLY A 500 15.81 -6.19 6.98
N VAL A 501 15.96 -5.11 6.19
CA VAL A 501 15.44 -5.01 4.82
C VAL A 501 16.58 -5.22 3.82
N SER A 502 16.53 -6.30 3.05
CA SER A 502 17.46 -6.56 1.96
C SER A 502 17.07 -5.74 0.73
N VAL A 503 18.01 -4.96 0.18
CA VAL A 503 17.78 -4.15 -1.02
C VAL A 503 18.26 -4.90 -2.25
N LYS A 504 17.42 -5.01 -3.29
CA LYS A 504 17.71 -5.63 -4.58
C LYS A 504 17.38 -4.68 -5.71
N ILE A 505 18.29 -4.55 -6.66
CA ILE A 505 18.16 -3.63 -7.80
C ILE A 505 17.70 -4.42 -9.04
N LEU A 506 16.60 -3.99 -9.65
CA LEU A 506 16.02 -4.56 -10.87
C LEU A 506 16.03 -3.51 -11.98
N SER A 507 17.04 -3.50 -12.82
CA SER A 507 17.24 -2.46 -13.84
C SER A 507 17.18 -2.99 -15.28
N GLY A 508 16.61 -2.20 -16.17
CA GLY A 508 16.72 -2.42 -17.62
C GLY A 508 18.08 -2.04 -18.21
N ASP A 509 18.92 -1.31 -17.44
CA ASP A 509 20.25 -0.89 -17.87
C ASP A 509 21.24 -2.06 -17.94
N ASN A 510 22.40 -1.81 -18.56
CA ASN A 510 23.46 -2.81 -18.63
C ASN A 510 24.10 -3.05 -17.24
N GLU A 511 24.75 -4.19 -17.11
CA GLU A 511 25.38 -4.67 -15.89
C GLU A 511 26.48 -3.74 -15.34
N LEU A 512 27.22 -3.07 -16.22
CA LEU A 512 28.32 -2.19 -15.82
C LEU A 512 27.80 -0.91 -15.14
N VAL A 513 26.78 -0.29 -15.74
CA VAL A 513 26.13 0.89 -15.17
C VAL A 513 25.43 0.54 -13.86
N ALA A 514 24.73 -0.60 -13.82
CA ALA A 514 24.05 -1.05 -12.59
C ALA A 514 25.04 -1.32 -11.45
N ALA A 515 26.17 -1.99 -11.75
CA ALA A 515 27.22 -2.27 -10.78
C ALA A 515 27.87 -1.00 -10.24
N HIS A 516 28.21 -0.04 -11.13
CA HIS A 516 28.80 1.23 -10.75
C HIS A 516 27.89 2.01 -9.79
N ILE A 517 26.61 2.17 -10.12
CA ILE A 517 25.64 2.89 -9.31
C ILE A 517 25.41 2.20 -7.97
N CYS A 518 25.37 0.85 -7.94
CA CYS A 518 25.28 0.12 -6.67
C CYS A 518 26.48 0.39 -5.77
N ALA A 519 27.69 0.39 -6.35
CA ALA A 519 28.93 0.67 -5.61
C ALA A 519 28.93 2.11 -5.05
N GLU A 520 28.56 3.08 -5.86
CA GLU A 520 28.48 4.48 -5.45
C GLU A 520 27.36 4.72 -4.40
N ALA A 521 26.21 4.00 -4.52
CA ALA A 521 25.15 3.99 -3.52
C ALA A 521 25.50 3.20 -2.26
N GLY A 522 26.72 2.66 -2.13
CA GLY A 522 27.13 1.89 -0.95
C GLY A 522 26.49 0.52 -0.82
N LEU A 523 25.87 0.00 -1.89
CA LEU A 523 25.30 -1.36 -1.93
C LEU A 523 26.34 -2.34 -2.48
N PRO A 524 26.90 -3.23 -1.65
CA PRO A 524 27.87 -4.22 -2.12
C PRO A 524 27.20 -5.16 -3.13
N VAL A 525 27.78 -5.28 -4.30
CA VAL A 525 27.30 -6.19 -5.35
C VAL A 525 27.70 -7.62 -4.96
N MET A 526 26.72 -8.47 -4.70
CA MET A 526 26.94 -9.88 -4.33
C MET A 526 26.98 -10.78 -5.56
N GLU A 527 25.96 -10.68 -6.40
CA GLU A 527 25.83 -11.43 -7.66
C GLU A 527 24.98 -10.60 -8.62
N ILE A 528 25.41 -10.49 -9.88
CA ILE A 528 24.66 -9.84 -10.97
C ILE A 528 24.05 -10.93 -11.85
N VAL A 529 22.75 -10.82 -12.10
CA VAL A 529 22.01 -11.75 -12.98
C VAL A 529 21.44 -10.98 -14.16
N LEU A 530 21.69 -11.47 -15.37
CA LEU A 530 21.20 -10.84 -16.59
C LEU A 530 19.81 -11.37 -16.97
N GLY A 531 19.02 -10.54 -17.63
CA GLY A 531 17.68 -10.90 -18.11
C GLY A 531 17.68 -12.16 -18.99
N GLU A 532 18.68 -12.34 -19.86
CA GLU A 532 18.82 -13.54 -20.69
C GLU A 532 18.98 -14.82 -19.84
N ALA A 533 19.74 -14.75 -18.76
CA ALA A 533 19.90 -15.87 -17.85
C ALA A 533 18.59 -16.20 -17.12
N ILE A 534 17.81 -15.17 -16.74
CA ILE A 534 16.49 -15.35 -16.11
C ILE A 534 15.52 -16.05 -17.04
N GLU A 535 15.54 -15.71 -18.33
CA GLU A 535 14.68 -16.33 -19.35
C GLU A 535 14.96 -17.83 -19.47
N ALA A 536 16.23 -18.22 -19.44
CA ALA A 536 16.67 -19.62 -19.53
C ALA A 536 16.41 -20.44 -18.25
N MET A 537 16.17 -19.79 -17.09
CA MET A 537 15.98 -20.45 -15.81
C MET A 537 14.55 -20.95 -15.63
N SER A 538 14.42 -22.15 -15.02
CA SER A 538 13.15 -22.57 -14.42
C SER A 538 12.80 -21.73 -13.20
N ASP A 539 11.54 -21.65 -12.83
CA ASP A 539 11.08 -20.90 -11.67
C ASP A 539 11.72 -21.39 -10.35
N THR A 540 12.00 -22.69 -10.26
CA THR A 540 12.66 -23.25 -9.07
C THR A 540 14.13 -22.80 -8.98
N ALA A 541 14.85 -22.76 -10.11
CA ALA A 541 16.23 -22.26 -10.17
C ALA A 541 16.26 -20.76 -9.86
N LEU A 542 15.35 -19.99 -10.47
CA LEU A 542 15.21 -18.56 -10.23
C LEU A 542 14.95 -18.25 -8.74
N THR A 543 14.16 -19.07 -8.06
CA THR A 543 13.90 -18.92 -6.63
C THR A 543 15.18 -18.97 -5.78
N GLN A 544 16.15 -19.80 -6.15
CA GLN A 544 17.43 -19.87 -5.44
C GLN A 544 18.38 -18.74 -5.80
N VAL A 545 18.40 -18.37 -7.08
CA VAL A 545 19.24 -17.28 -7.56
C VAL A 545 18.74 -15.94 -7.02
N ALA A 546 17.44 -15.72 -7.03
CA ALA A 546 16.83 -14.49 -6.52
C ALA A 546 17.10 -14.25 -5.02
N GLU A 547 17.33 -15.30 -4.23
CA GLU A 547 17.73 -15.19 -2.83
C GLU A 547 19.13 -14.58 -2.70
N ARG A 548 20.09 -15.08 -3.48
CA ARG A 548 21.52 -14.72 -3.36
C ARG A 548 21.86 -13.43 -4.09
N ALA A 549 21.34 -13.29 -5.32
CA ALA A 549 21.60 -12.12 -6.14
C ALA A 549 20.92 -10.87 -5.60
N ASN A 550 21.61 -9.73 -5.66
CA ASN A 550 21.05 -8.45 -5.29
C ASN A 550 21.00 -7.42 -6.43
N VAL A 551 21.55 -7.77 -7.60
CA VAL A 551 21.49 -6.93 -8.80
C VAL A 551 21.00 -7.77 -9.99
N PHE A 552 19.96 -7.27 -10.66
CA PHE A 552 19.41 -7.86 -11.86
C PHE A 552 19.47 -6.79 -12.95
N ALA A 553 20.23 -7.06 -14.02
CA ALA A 553 20.50 -6.13 -15.10
C ALA A 553 19.87 -6.59 -16.41
N ARG A 554 19.55 -5.65 -17.31
CA ARG A 554 18.88 -5.91 -18.60
C ARG A 554 17.57 -6.67 -18.46
N VAL A 555 16.82 -6.42 -17.35
CA VAL A 555 15.57 -7.14 -17.10
C VAL A 555 14.38 -6.46 -17.79
N SER A 556 13.55 -7.29 -18.40
CA SER A 556 12.28 -6.89 -18.99
C SER A 556 11.15 -6.85 -17.90
N PRO A 557 10.01 -6.17 -18.15
CA PRO A 557 8.90 -6.14 -17.23
C PRO A 557 8.37 -7.54 -16.80
N PRO A 558 8.21 -8.54 -17.70
CA PRO A 558 7.82 -9.89 -17.30
C PRO A 558 8.86 -10.57 -16.40
N GLN A 559 10.14 -10.30 -16.61
CA GLN A 559 11.22 -10.87 -15.79
C GLN A 559 11.24 -10.24 -14.39
N LYS A 560 10.96 -8.91 -14.25
CA LYS A 560 10.76 -8.27 -12.95
C LYS A 560 9.68 -9.00 -12.16
N LEU A 561 8.54 -9.29 -12.79
CA LEU A 561 7.43 -10.03 -12.17
C LEU A 561 7.84 -11.44 -11.71
N ARG A 562 8.63 -12.17 -12.53
CA ARG A 562 9.13 -13.51 -12.18
C ARG A 562 10.05 -13.47 -10.95
N ILE A 563 10.94 -12.46 -10.85
CA ILE A 563 11.84 -12.27 -9.70
C ILE A 563 11.03 -12.04 -8.43
N LEU A 564 10.05 -11.11 -8.45
CA LEU A 564 9.19 -10.83 -7.30
C LEU A 564 8.44 -12.08 -6.85
N SER A 565 7.86 -12.82 -7.81
CA SER A 565 7.14 -14.08 -7.53
C SER A 565 8.06 -15.15 -6.92
N ALA A 566 9.31 -15.23 -7.37
CA ALA A 566 10.31 -16.14 -6.84
C ALA A 566 10.65 -15.82 -5.36
N LEU A 567 10.82 -14.55 -5.01
CA LEU A 567 11.08 -14.10 -3.65
C LEU A 567 9.87 -14.35 -2.73
N ARG A 568 8.66 -14.05 -3.20
CA ARG A 568 7.42 -14.31 -2.45
C ARG A 568 7.20 -15.80 -2.15
N ARG A 569 7.54 -16.69 -3.11
CA ARG A 569 7.49 -18.16 -2.90
C ARG A 569 8.45 -18.64 -1.79
N ARG A 570 9.51 -17.89 -1.50
CA ARG A 570 10.42 -18.13 -0.36
C ARG A 570 9.86 -17.64 0.99
N GLY A 571 8.75 -16.96 0.99
CA GLY A 571 8.11 -16.41 2.18
C GLY A 571 8.61 -15.02 2.57
N HIS A 572 9.26 -14.32 1.63
CA HIS A 572 9.58 -12.91 1.79
C HIS A 572 8.34 -12.04 1.62
N THR A 573 8.32 -10.93 2.33
CA THR A 573 7.39 -9.83 2.09
C THR A 573 8.10 -8.81 1.22
N VAL A 574 7.72 -8.77 -0.04
CA VAL A 574 8.43 -8.01 -1.07
C VAL A 574 7.78 -6.65 -1.31
N GLY A 575 8.54 -5.57 -1.05
CA GLY A 575 8.23 -4.24 -1.57
C GLY A 575 8.85 -4.06 -2.95
N PHE A 576 8.13 -3.44 -3.88
CA PHE A 576 8.68 -3.02 -5.17
C PHE A 576 8.46 -1.53 -5.37
N MET A 577 9.53 -0.81 -5.72
CA MET A 577 9.48 0.63 -6.00
C MET A 577 9.85 0.90 -7.47
N GLY A 578 9.00 1.67 -8.17
CA GLY A 578 9.17 2.03 -9.57
C GLY A 578 8.40 3.30 -9.95
N ASP A 579 8.68 3.85 -11.11
CA ASP A 579 8.13 5.11 -11.62
C ASP A 579 7.52 5.02 -13.03
N GLY A 580 7.85 3.96 -13.78
CA GLY A 580 7.52 3.82 -15.18
C GLY A 580 6.30 2.95 -15.48
N ILE A 581 5.80 3.05 -16.73
CA ILE A 581 4.74 2.17 -17.27
C ILE A 581 5.15 0.70 -17.15
N ASN A 582 6.42 0.41 -17.39
CA ASN A 582 7.00 -0.94 -17.36
C ASN A 582 7.00 -1.58 -15.99
N ASP A 583 6.85 -0.78 -14.94
CA ASP A 583 6.86 -1.20 -13.55
C ASP A 583 5.47 -1.53 -13.01
N ALA A 584 4.41 -1.07 -13.67
CA ALA A 584 3.04 -1.24 -13.20
C ALA A 584 2.66 -2.71 -12.90
N PRO A 585 3.01 -3.72 -13.74
CA PRO A 585 2.75 -5.11 -13.42
C PRO A 585 3.51 -5.59 -12.17
N ALA A 586 4.74 -5.13 -11.96
CA ALA A 586 5.56 -5.47 -10.81
C ALA A 586 5.06 -4.79 -9.53
N LEU A 587 4.64 -3.51 -9.62
CA LEU A 587 4.01 -2.77 -8.54
C LEU A 587 2.74 -3.48 -8.04
N HIS A 588 1.88 -3.91 -8.96
CA HIS A 588 0.64 -4.62 -8.60
C HIS A 588 0.90 -6.02 -8.02
N ALA A 589 1.96 -6.69 -8.44
CA ALA A 589 2.27 -8.06 -8.01
C ALA A 589 3.07 -8.15 -6.71
N ALA A 590 3.70 -7.07 -6.29
CA ALA A 590 4.41 -7.00 -5.02
C ALA A 590 3.45 -7.14 -3.83
N ASP A 591 3.97 -7.43 -2.63
CA ASP A 591 3.17 -7.36 -1.40
C ASP A 591 2.90 -5.90 -1.01
N VAL A 592 3.79 -4.99 -1.42
CA VAL A 592 3.59 -3.53 -1.38
C VAL A 592 4.19 -2.90 -2.63
N GLY A 593 3.33 -2.39 -3.50
CA GLY A 593 3.74 -1.54 -4.62
C GLY A 593 3.96 -0.10 -4.15
N ILE A 594 5.09 0.50 -4.51
CA ILE A 594 5.51 1.83 -4.08
C ILE A 594 5.81 2.66 -5.32
N ALA A 595 5.01 3.68 -5.59
CA ALA A 595 5.27 4.63 -6.66
C ALA A 595 6.29 5.69 -6.20
N ALA A 596 7.33 5.87 -7.00
CA ALA A 596 8.32 6.92 -6.76
C ALA A 596 7.72 8.32 -7.03
N PRO A 597 8.33 9.40 -6.54
CA PRO A 597 7.88 10.75 -6.84
C PRO A 597 7.92 11.05 -8.34
N GLY A 598 6.84 11.61 -8.88
CA GLY A 598 6.75 11.90 -10.32
C GLY A 598 6.50 10.68 -11.19
N ALA A 599 6.18 9.53 -10.60
CA ALA A 599 5.77 8.34 -11.35
C ALA A 599 4.57 8.63 -12.25
N VAL A 600 4.54 7.96 -13.41
CA VAL A 600 3.42 8.06 -14.35
C VAL A 600 2.12 7.54 -13.73
N ASP A 601 0.98 7.99 -14.24
CA ASP A 601 -0.35 7.67 -13.67
C ASP A 601 -0.60 6.17 -13.54
N VAL A 602 -0.19 5.39 -14.53
CA VAL A 602 -0.31 3.92 -14.52
C VAL A 602 0.47 3.30 -13.36
N ALA A 603 1.69 3.77 -13.10
CA ALA A 603 2.50 3.30 -11.98
C ALA A 603 1.91 3.75 -10.63
N GLN A 604 1.45 5.00 -10.56
CA GLN A 604 0.77 5.49 -9.36
C GLN A 604 -0.51 4.69 -9.09
N ASP A 605 -1.31 4.37 -10.11
CA ASP A 605 -2.57 3.62 -9.93
C ASP A 605 -2.31 2.19 -9.46
N ALA A 606 -1.28 1.53 -10.00
CA ALA A 606 -0.89 0.17 -9.63
C ALA A 606 -0.27 0.07 -8.23
N ALA A 607 0.22 1.17 -7.66
CA ALA A 607 0.90 1.18 -6.38
C ALA A 607 -0.06 1.27 -5.19
N ASP A 608 0.31 0.67 -4.05
CA ASP A 608 -0.37 0.80 -2.76
C ASP A 608 0.05 2.06 -2.01
N VAL A 609 1.28 2.52 -2.25
CA VAL A 609 1.92 3.64 -1.57
C VAL A 609 2.51 4.57 -2.61
N VAL A 610 2.34 5.88 -2.43
CA VAL A 610 2.90 6.93 -3.28
C VAL A 610 3.83 7.81 -2.45
N LEU A 611 5.08 7.98 -2.89
CA LEU A 611 6.02 8.90 -2.28
C LEU A 611 5.86 10.29 -2.90
N LEU A 612 5.78 11.33 -2.09
CA LEU A 612 5.62 12.71 -2.55
C LEU A 612 6.95 13.46 -2.70
N GLN A 613 8.03 12.91 -2.14
CA GLN A 613 9.35 13.49 -2.22
C GLN A 613 10.38 12.42 -2.60
N PRO A 614 11.43 12.79 -3.36
CA PRO A 614 12.52 11.87 -3.67
C PRO A 614 13.32 11.52 -2.42
N GLY A 615 13.85 10.30 -2.38
CA GLY A 615 14.71 9.80 -1.32
C GLY A 615 14.23 8.48 -0.74
N LEU A 616 15.17 7.55 -0.59
CA LEU A 616 14.92 6.30 0.11
C LEU A 616 14.61 6.51 1.59
N SER A 617 15.08 7.59 2.18
CA SER A 617 14.79 7.97 3.58
C SER A 617 13.29 8.17 3.82
N VAL A 618 12.56 8.70 2.84
CA VAL A 618 11.11 8.84 2.89
C VAL A 618 10.43 7.47 2.99
N LEU A 619 10.89 6.50 2.17
CA LEU A 619 10.39 5.12 2.23
C LEU A 619 10.74 4.44 3.56
N HIS A 620 11.99 4.57 4.02
CA HIS A 620 12.42 4.03 5.32
C HIS A 620 11.54 4.55 6.45
N ASP A 621 11.25 5.85 6.47
CA ASP A 621 10.33 6.45 7.42
C ASP A 621 8.92 5.84 7.35
N GLY A 622 8.42 5.55 6.15
CA GLY A 622 7.17 4.83 5.94
C GLY A 622 7.21 3.42 6.55
N ILE A 623 8.28 2.66 6.33
CA ILE A 623 8.47 1.31 6.90
C ILE A 623 8.43 1.36 8.43
N ILE A 624 9.13 2.32 9.04
CA ILE A 624 9.16 2.50 10.50
C ILE A 624 7.76 2.81 11.06
N GLU A 625 7.02 3.71 10.40
CA GLU A 625 5.64 4.02 10.83
C GLU A 625 4.70 2.81 10.63
N GLY A 626 4.90 2.01 9.58
CA GLY A 626 4.21 0.74 9.36
C GLY A 626 4.46 -0.25 10.50
N ARG A 627 5.72 -0.44 10.90
CA ARG A 627 6.11 -1.27 12.06
C ARG A 627 5.50 -0.76 13.36
N ARG A 628 5.42 0.56 13.54
CA ARG A 628 4.78 1.19 14.70
C ARG A 628 3.28 0.89 14.75
N ALA A 629 2.58 1.04 13.64
CA ALA A 629 1.16 0.72 13.55
C ALA A 629 0.90 -0.76 13.83
N PHE A 630 1.67 -1.65 13.19
CA PHE A 630 1.58 -3.09 13.43
C PHE A 630 1.84 -3.45 14.89
N GLY A 631 2.87 -2.84 15.51
CA GLY A 631 3.19 -3.04 16.93
C GLY A 631 2.04 -2.69 17.86
N ASN A 632 1.31 -1.62 17.62
CA ASN A 632 0.16 -1.24 18.43
C ASN A 632 -1.04 -2.19 18.23
N VAL A 633 -1.28 -2.69 17.01
CA VAL A 633 -2.28 -3.73 16.77
C VAL A 633 -1.91 -5.02 17.52
N MET A 634 -0.64 -5.43 17.47
CA MET A 634 -0.17 -6.62 18.20
C MET A 634 -0.28 -6.47 19.71
N LYS A 635 -0.03 -5.28 20.28
CA LYS A 635 -0.27 -5.02 21.71
C LYS A 635 -1.71 -5.30 22.07
N TYR A 636 -2.67 -4.74 21.33
CA TYR A 636 -4.10 -4.98 21.60
C TYR A 636 -4.44 -6.48 21.57
N LEU A 637 -3.96 -7.20 20.55
CA LEU A 637 -4.20 -8.64 20.43
C LEU A 637 -3.62 -9.44 21.59
N LEU A 638 -2.36 -9.19 21.97
CA LEU A 638 -1.72 -9.90 23.08
C LEU A 638 -2.40 -9.61 24.42
N MET A 639 -2.77 -8.36 24.64
CA MET A 639 -3.45 -7.91 25.87
C MET A 639 -4.85 -8.50 25.97
N GLY A 640 -5.69 -8.25 24.95
CA GLY A 640 -7.08 -8.70 24.94
C GLY A 640 -7.18 -10.21 25.06
N THR A 641 -6.37 -10.95 24.29
CA THR A 641 -6.44 -12.43 24.31
C THR A 641 -5.97 -13.03 25.61
N SER A 642 -4.88 -12.53 26.21
CA SER A 642 -4.35 -13.10 27.46
C SER A 642 -5.26 -12.81 28.65
N SER A 643 -5.74 -11.58 28.79
CA SER A 643 -6.61 -11.19 29.90
C SER A 643 -7.98 -11.86 29.81
N ASN A 644 -8.61 -11.84 28.64
CA ASN A 644 -9.89 -12.48 28.44
C ASN A 644 -9.82 -14.01 28.64
N PHE A 645 -8.75 -14.65 28.17
CA PHE A 645 -8.54 -16.09 28.40
C PHE A 645 -8.40 -16.42 29.88
N GLY A 646 -7.60 -15.65 30.64
CA GLY A 646 -7.47 -15.81 32.09
C GLY A 646 -8.80 -15.67 32.81
N ASN A 647 -9.56 -14.64 32.52
CA ASN A 647 -10.89 -14.41 33.09
C ASN A 647 -11.85 -15.57 32.85
N VAL A 648 -11.92 -16.01 31.61
CA VAL A 648 -12.83 -17.11 31.25
C VAL A 648 -12.43 -18.42 31.90
N LEU A 649 -11.11 -18.68 32.05
CA LEU A 649 -10.62 -19.83 32.78
C LEU A 649 -11.03 -19.76 34.28
N SER A 650 -10.88 -18.60 34.90
CA SER A 650 -11.29 -18.36 36.28
C SER A 650 -12.80 -18.49 36.44
N MET A 651 -13.60 -17.90 35.58
CA MET A 651 -15.05 -18.01 35.55
C MET A 651 -15.52 -19.46 35.37
N GLY A 652 -14.89 -20.20 34.43
CA GLY A 652 -15.20 -21.57 34.17
C GLY A 652 -14.95 -22.48 35.38
N VAL A 653 -13.78 -22.34 36.03
CA VAL A 653 -13.44 -23.09 37.22
C VAL A 653 -14.33 -22.68 38.40
N ALA A 654 -14.54 -21.40 38.62
CA ALA A 654 -15.41 -20.90 39.70
C ALA A 654 -16.87 -21.33 39.53
N ALA A 655 -17.38 -21.38 38.31
CA ALA A 655 -18.71 -21.88 37.99
C ALA A 655 -18.90 -23.34 38.40
N VAL A 656 -17.86 -24.14 38.41
CA VAL A 656 -17.92 -25.54 38.87
C VAL A 656 -17.69 -25.67 40.38
N ALA A 657 -16.75 -24.90 40.92
CA ALA A 657 -16.28 -25.05 42.31
C ALA A 657 -17.19 -24.33 43.35
N LEU A 658 -17.87 -23.25 42.99
CA LEU A 658 -18.68 -22.47 43.89
C LEU A 658 -20.15 -22.91 43.89
N PRO A 659 -20.87 -22.83 45.01
CA PRO A 659 -22.31 -23.15 45.08
C PRO A 659 -23.22 -22.08 44.44
N PHE A 660 -22.65 -20.98 43.96
CA PHE A 660 -23.35 -19.86 43.30
C PHE A 660 -22.58 -19.38 42.08
N LEU A 661 -23.23 -18.59 41.21
CA LEU A 661 -22.54 -17.97 40.09
C LEU A 661 -21.52 -16.94 40.56
N PRO A 662 -20.26 -17.04 40.09
CA PRO A 662 -19.16 -16.20 40.58
C PRO A 662 -19.31 -14.71 40.26
N MET A 663 -19.98 -14.37 39.15
CA MET A 663 -20.46 -13.04 38.76
C MET A 663 -21.84 -13.14 38.14
N LEU A 664 -22.60 -12.09 38.16
CA LEU A 664 -23.84 -11.97 37.38
C LEU A 664 -23.50 -11.70 35.90
N PRO A 665 -24.35 -12.13 34.95
CA PRO A 665 -24.12 -11.86 33.54
C PRO A 665 -23.86 -10.39 33.23
N THR A 666 -24.61 -9.47 33.81
CA THR A 666 -24.44 -8.01 33.71
C THR A 666 -23.12 -7.51 34.26
N GLN A 667 -22.64 -8.08 35.36
CA GLN A 667 -21.33 -7.75 35.94
C GLN A 667 -20.21 -8.22 35.01
N VAL A 668 -20.32 -9.40 34.41
CA VAL A 668 -19.35 -9.89 33.41
C VAL A 668 -19.28 -8.96 32.20
N LEU A 669 -20.43 -8.57 31.64
CA LEU A 669 -20.50 -7.66 30.52
C LEU A 669 -19.95 -6.28 30.84
N LEU A 670 -20.28 -5.74 32.00
CA LEU A 670 -19.77 -4.45 32.47
C LEU A 670 -18.25 -4.47 32.67
N ASN A 671 -17.72 -5.54 33.27
CA ASN A 671 -16.28 -5.72 33.46
C ASN A 671 -15.54 -5.71 32.12
N ASN A 672 -16.00 -6.52 31.16
CA ASN A 672 -15.39 -6.59 29.84
C ASN A 672 -15.50 -5.26 29.09
N PHE A 673 -16.65 -4.60 29.13
CA PHE A 673 -16.83 -3.29 28.51
C PHE A 673 -15.88 -2.21 29.08
N LEU A 674 -15.74 -2.14 30.40
CA LEU A 674 -14.81 -1.21 31.05
C LEU A 674 -13.36 -1.55 30.73
N TYR A 675 -13.02 -2.83 30.68
CA TYR A 675 -11.69 -3.29 30.25
C TYR A 675 -11.40 -2.87 28.81
N ASP A 676 -12.33 -3.09 27.89
CA ASP A 676 -12.18 -2.72 26.50
C ASP A 676 -12.04 -1.19 26.32
N LEU A 677 -12.79 -0.39 27.11
CA LEU A 677 -12.62 1.07 27.12
C LEU A 677 -11.20 1.48 27.53
N SER A 678 -10.56 0.74 28.44
CA SER A 678 -9.18 1.02 28.87
C SER A 678 -8.18 0.92 27.71
N GLN A 679 -8.50 0.14 26.67
CA GLN A 679 -7.64 -0.14 25.52
C GLN A 679 -7.82 0.83 24.35
N LEU A 680 -8.84 1.70 24.36
CA LEU A 680 -9.14 2.65 23.27
C LEU A 680 -7.96 3.55 22.90
N ALA A 681 -7.08 3.83 23.87
CA ALA A 681 -5.92 4.68 23.64
C ALA A 681 -4.66 3.93 23.14
N ILE A 682 -4.70 2.60 22.96
CA ILE A 682 -3.57 1.81 22.43
C ILE A 682 -3.04 2.35 21.09
N PRO A 683 -3.87 2.80 20.13
CA PRO A 683 -3.39 3.39 18.89
C PRO A 683 -2.44 4.58 19.09
N THR A 684 -2.48 5.20 20.26
CA THR A 684 -1.62 6.35 20.61
C THR A 684 -0.34 5.95 21.33
N ASP A 685 -0.20 4.67 21.72
CA ASP A 685 0.92 4.23 22.54
C ASP A 685 2.26 4.20 21.78
N ARG A 686 3.35 4.31 22.54
CA ARG A 686 4.71 4.28 22.00
C ARG A 686 5.16 2.84 21.87
N VAL A 687 5.76 2.52 20.73
CA VAL A 687 6.38 1.22 20.46
C VAL A 687 7.87 1.30 20.78
N ASP A 688 8.41 0.24 21.35
CA ASP A 688 9.82 0.17 21.75
C ASP A 688 10.73 0.23 20.50
N PRO A 689 11.89 0.93 20.55
CA PRO A 689 12.79 1.08 19.40
C PRO A 689 13.29 -0.26 18.83
N GLU A 690 13.49 -1.28 19.67
CA GLU A 690 13.93 -2.62 19.21
C GLU A 690 12.92 -3.29 18.28
N TYR A 691 11.66 -2.87 18.34
CA TYR A 691 10.63 -3.38 17.46
C TYR A 691 10.81 -2.96 16.00
N PHE A 692 11.55 -1.87 15.77
CA PHE A 692 11.80 -1.32 14.44
C PHE A 692 12.98 -1.97 13.72
N SER A 693 13.88 -2.65 14.43
CA SER A 693 15.08 -3.24 13.87
C SER A 693 14.86 -4.53 13.08
N THR A 694 13.64 -5.06 13.05
CA THR A 694 13.30 -6.29 12.33
C THR A 694 11.94 -6.17 11.65
N PRO A 695 11.78 -6.79 10.46
CA PRO A 695 10.49 -6.90 9.80
C PRO A 695 9.47 -7.60 10.69
N GLN A 696 8.27 -7.05 10.75
CA GLN A 696 7.23 -7.53 11.64
C GLN A 696 6.23 -8.39 10.86
N LYS A 697 6.30 -9.71 11.03
CA LYS A 697 5.39 -10.67 10.40
C LYS A 697 4.31 -11.12 11.36
N TRP A 698 3.15 -11.46 10.81
CA TRP A 698 2.05 -12.04 11.57
C TRP A 698 2.42 -13.45 12.04
N ASP A 699 2.41 -13.66 13.36
CA ASP A 699 2.66 -14.98 13.94
C ASP A 699 1.61 -15.33 15.01
N ILE A 700 0.65 -16.18 14.62
CA ILE A 700 -0.39 -16.69 15.53
C ILE A 700 0.19 -17.52 16.65
N ALA A 701 1.34 -18.16 16.44
CA ALA A 701 1.96 -19.00 17.48
C ALA A 701 2.41 -18.14 18.67
N VAL A 702 2.87 -16.91 18.43
CA VAL A 702 3.21 -15.96 19.49
C VAL A 702 1.97 -15.59 20.29
N ILE A 703 0.85 -15.24 19.62
CA ILE A 703 -0.42 -14.88 20.29
C ILE A 703 -0.90 -16.07 21.12
N ARG A 704 -0.92 -17.27 20.54
CA ARG A 704 -1.35 -18.50 21.23
C ARG A 704 -0.47 -18.83 22.44
N ARG A 705 0.86 -18.75 22.32
CA ARG A 705 1.78 -18.94 23.44
C ARG A 705 1.51 -17.94 24.54
N PHE A 706 1.35 -16.68 24.18
CA PHE A 706 1.09 -15.61 25.12
C PHE A 706 -0.22 -15.84 25.88
N MET A 707 -1.29 -16.18 25.18
CA MET A 707 -2.60 -16.53 25.76
C MET A 707 -2.50 -17.70 26.75
N ILE A 708 -1.83 -18.81 26.36
CA ILE A 708 -1.77 -20.02 27.17
C ILE A 708 -0.87 -19.85 28.40
N PHE A 709 0.17 -19.04 28.37
CA PHE A 709 1.11 -18.92 29.47
C PHE A 709 0.82 -17.71 30.37
N ILE A 710 0.40 -16.58 29.83
CA ILE A 710 0.11 -15.36 30.61
C ILE A 710 -1.31 -15.41 31.19
N GLY A 711 -2.29 -15.90 30.45
CA GLY A 711 -3.67 -15.99 30.91
C GLY A 711 -3.83 -16.73 32.24
N PRO A 712 -3.32 -17.98 32.36
CA PRO A 712 -3.42 -18.73 33.63
C PRO A 712 -2.74 -18.07 34.84
N ILE A 713 -1.77 -17.18 34.63
CA ILE A 713 -1.16 -16.42 35.74
C ILE A 713 -2.22 -15.52 36.38
N SER A 714 -3.07 -14.85 35.60
CA SER A 714 -4.18 -14.06 36.14
C SER A 714 -5.14 -14.94 36.93
N SER A 715 -5.49 -16.14 36.41
CA SER A 715 -6.39 -17.07 37.10
C SER A 715 -5.87 -17.52 38.46
N ILE A 716 -4.56 -17.69 38.65
CA ILE A 716 -3.98 -18.01 39.94
C ILE A 716 -4.32 -16.92 40.98
N PHE A 717 -4.23 -15.66 40.58
CA PHE A 717 -4.57 -14.54 41.47
C PHE A 717 -6.08 -14.42 41.72
N ASP A 718 -6.91 -14.72 40.72
CA ASP A 718 -8.36 -14.86 40.91
C ASP A 718 -8.66 -15.94 41.98
N PHE A 719 -8.04 -17.12 41.88
CA PHE A 719 -8.26 -18.18 42.89
C PHE A 719 -7.72 -17.81 44.27
N VAL A 720 -6.61 -17.11 44.37
CA VAL A 720 -6.14 -16.55 45.63
C VAL A 720 -7.16 -15.56 46.18
N THR A 721 -7.71 -14.70 45.34
CA THR A 721 -8.77 -13.73 45.75
C THR A 721 -10.03 -14.47 46.18
N PHE A 722 -10.44 -15.56 45.53
CA PHE A 722 -11.59 -16.38 45.97
C PHE A 722 -11.35 -16.97 47.35
N TYR A 723 -10.16 -17.53 47.54
CA TYR A 723 -9.80 -18.10 48.84
C TYR A 723 -9.84 -17.05 49.96
N VAL A 724 -9.25 -15.88 49.72
CA VAL A 724 -9.20 -14.79 50.69
C VAL A 724 -10.59 -14.22 50.96
N LEU A 725 -11.43 -14.03 49.96
CA LEU A 725 -12.81 -13.57 50.15
C LEU A 725 -13.65 -14.55 50.97
N LEU A 726 -13.56 -15.85 50.65
CA LEU A 726 -14.37 -16.88 51.32
C LEU A 726 -13.89 -17.20 52.75
N HIS A 727 -12.57 -17.34 52.96
CA HIS A 727 -12.03 -17.87 54.21
C HIS A 727 -11.51 -16.78 55.14
N PHE A 728 -11.05 -15.63 54.62
CA PHE A 728 -10.50 -14.57 55.44
C PHE A 728 -11.55 -13.46 55.70
N PHE A 729 -12.27 -13.05 54.67
CA PHE A 729 -13.31 -12.04 54.79
C PHE A 729 -14.69 -12.64 55.11
N HIS A 730 -14.87 -13.96 54.96
CA HIS A 730 -16.15 -14.65 55.10
C HIS A 730 -17.27 -14.01 54.30
N ALA A 731 -16.91 -13.57 53.07
CA ALA A 731 -17.75 -12.78 52.18
C ALA A 731 -19.01 -13.54 51.75
N GLY A 732 -20.16 -12.87 51.86
CA GLY A 732 -21.40 -13.34 51.27
C GLY A 732 -21.33 -13.27 49.71
N GLN A 733 -22.35 -13.85 49.04
CA GLN A 733 -22.37 -13.91 47.55
C GLN A 733 -22.18 -12.55 46.88
N SER A 734 -22.89 -11.51 47.36
CA SER A 734 -22.80 -10.16 46.76
C SER A 734 -21.43 -9.52 47.02
N GLU A 735 -20.89 -9.70 48.23
CA GLU A 735 -19.56 -9.18 48.58
C GLU A 735 -18.45 -9.92 47.79
N PHE A 736 -18.57 -11.23 47.64
CA PHE A 736 -17.68 -12.03 46.82
C PHE A 736 -17.67 -11.54 45.36
N ARG A 737 -18.86 -11.38 44.76
CA ARG A 737 -18.99 -10.89 43.38
C ARG A 737 -18.39 -9.50 43.20
N THR A 738 -18.63 -8.61 44.16
CA THR A 738 -18.08 -7.24 44.15
C THR A 738 -16.57 -7.26 44.29
N GLY A 739 -16.03 -8.03 45.26
CA GLY A 739 -14.58 -8.16 45.44
C GLY A 739 -13.88 -8.66 44.19
N TRP A 740 -14.38 -9.75 43.61
CA TRP A 740 -13.76 -10.28 42.39
C TRP A 740 -13.92 -9.35 41.18
N PHE A 741 -15.07 -8.67 41.02
CA PHE A 741 -15.25 -7.67 39.99
C PHE A 741 -14.18 -6.57 40.05
N VAL A 742 -13.95 -5.99 41.22
CA VAL A 742 -12.97 -4.92 41.42
C VAL A 742 -11.53 -5.43 41.19
N GLU A 743 -11.22 -6.60 41.69
CA GLU A 743 -9.89 -7.24 41.50
C GLU A 743 -9.63 -7.55 40.05
N SER A 744 -10.55 -8.22 39.37
CA SER A 744 -10.45 -8.60 37.97
C SER A 744 -10.26 -7.38 37.09
N LEU A 745 -11.07 -6.33 37.27
CA LEU A 745 -10.95 -5.09 36.50
C LEU A 745 -9.60 -4.39 36.73
N ALA A 746 -9.15 -4.32 38.00
CA ALA A 746 -7.89 -3.66 38.35
C ALA A 746 -6.69 -4.42 37.79
N THR A 747 -6.62 -5.73 37.97
CA THR A 747 -5.50 -6.56 37.50
C THR A 747 -5.41 -6.60 35.98
N GLN A 748 -6.53 -6.80 35.27
CA GLN A 748 -6.60 -6.81 33.82
C GLN A 748 -6.21 -5.45 33.20
N THR A 749 -6.67 -4.35 33.81
CA THR A 749 -6.39 -3.02 33.30
C THR A 749 -4.94 -2.60 33.58
N LEU A 750 -4.41 -2.85 34.77
CA LEU A 750 -3.05 -2.46 35.14
C LEU A 750 -1.98 -3.33 34.47
N VAL A 751 -2.25 -4.59 34.13
CA VAL A 751 -1.30 -5.45 33.42
C VAL A 751 -0.99 -4.95 32.01
N LEU A 752 -1.87 -4.13 31.42
CA LEU A 752 -1.60 -3.44 30.15
C LEU A 752 -0.27 -2.65 30.21
N MET A 753 0.04 -2.06 31.35
CA MET A 753 1.30 -1.32 31.56
C MET A 753 2.54 -2.20 31.46
N VAL A 754 2.40 -3.49 31.80
CA VAL A 754 3.48 -4.49 31.75
C VAL A 754 3.58 -5.13 30.36
N ILE A 755 2.45 -5.54 29.79
CA ILE A 755 2.40 -6.31 28.54
C ILE A 755 2.75 -5.43 27.32
N ARG A 756 2.42 -4.12 27.34
CA ARG A 756 2.60 -3.18 26.22
C ARG A 756 4.05 -3.03 25.74
N THR A 757 5.03 -3.43 26.49
CA THR A 757 6.46 -3.23 26.21
C THR A 757 7.23 -4.53 26.42
N SER A 758 8.25 -4.79 25.60
CA SER A 758 9.23 -5.87 25.85
C SER A 758 10.21 -5.52 27.00
N ARG A 759 10.39 -4.21 27.26
CA ARG A 759 11.25 -3.68 28.30
C ARG A 759 10.59 -3.73 29.69
N SER A 760 11.28 -3.25 30.68
CA SER A 760 10.65 -2.93 31.98
C SER A 760 9.67 -1.78 31.84
N PRO A 761 8.47 -1.82 32.48
CA PRO A 761 7.48 -0.74 32.44
C PRO A 761 8.04 0.62 32.83
N PHE A 762 9.03 0.65 33.71
CA PHE A 762 9.70 1.87 34.17
C PHE A 762 10.64 2.49 33.14
N ARG A 763 11.10 1.71 32.16
CA ARG A 763 11.99 2.17 31.07
C ARG A 763 11.24 2.56 29.78
N SER A 764 10.00 2.10 29.63
CA SER A 764 9.16 2.41 28.49
C SER A 764 7.97 3.26 28.93
N ARG A 765 7.98 4.54 28.53
CA ARG A 765 6.90 5.48 28.92
C ARG A 765 5.64 5.22 28.08
N PRO A 766 4.48 5.00 28.70
CA PRO A 766 3.21 4.91 27.97
C PRO A 766 2.83 6.25 27.38
N SER A 767 1.89 6.25 26.44
CA SER A 767 1.24 7.49 26.04
C SER A 767 0.39 8.04 27.18
N THR A 768 0.26 9.36 27.24
CA THR A 768 -0.56 10.02 28.26
C THR A 768 -2.02 9.58 28.16
N GLY A 769 -2.53 9.36 26.94
CA GLY A 769 -3.88 8.86 26.71
C GLY A 769 -4.09 7.48 27.32
N LEU A 770 -3.17 6.53 27.05
CA LEU A 770 -3.27 5.17 27.59
C LEU A 770 -3.17 5.15 29.11
N LEU A 771 -2.26 5.92 29.69
CA LEU A 771 -2.14 6.02 31.14
C LEU A 771 -3.43 6.59 31.78
N ALA A 772 -3.98 7.64 31.18
CA ALA A 772 -5.20 8.29 31.67
C ALA A 772 -6.41 7.35 31.59
N THR A 773 -6.60 6.62 30.48
CA THR A 773 -7.71 5.67 30.35
C THR A 773 -7.59 4.51 31.34
N ILE A 774 -6.39 3.92 31.50
CA ILE A 774 -6.13 2.87 32.47
C ILE A 774 -6.48 3.33 33.89
N LEU A 775 -5.94 4.47 34.32
CA LEU A 775 -6.20 4.99 35.67
C LEU A 775 -7.67 5.35 35.87
N LEU A 776 -8.31 5.94 34.90
CA LEU A 776 -9.74 6.28 34.96
C LEU A 776 -10.60 5.03 35.16
N ILE A 777 -10.33 3.96 34.40
CA ILE A 777 -11.12 2.72 34.53
C ILE A 777 -10.90 2.04 35.88
N VAL A 778 -9.67 2.01 36.40
CA VAL A 778 -9.40 1.49 37.75
C VAL A 778 -10.15 2.30 38.81
N VAL A 779 -10.13 3.63 38.71
CA VAL A 779 -10.87 4.51 39.62
C VAL A 779 -12.38 4.26 39.52
N ILE A 780 -12.94 4.11 38.34
CA ILE A 780 -14.36 3.77 38.13
C ILE A 780 -14.67 2.42 38.80
N GLY A 781 -13.84 1.38 38.59
CA GLY A 781 -14.03 0.06 39.17
C GLY A 781 -14.07 0.08 40.69
N ILE A 782 -13.18 0.85 41.33
CA ILE A 782 -13.14 1.03 42.77
C ILE A 782 -14.36 1.84 43.28
N TRP A 783 -14.82 2.83 42.52
CA TRP A 783 -15.93 3.70 42.87
C TRP A 783 -17.30 3.03 42.72
N LEU A 784 -17.48 2.14 41.72
CA LEU A 784 -18.77 1.52 41.39
C LEU A 784 -19.50 0.91 42.62
N PRO A 785 -18.85 0.15 43.53
CA PRO A 785 -19.50 -0.41 44.72
C PRO A 785 -20.05 0.63 45.69
N TYR A 786 -19.57 1.88 45.63
CA TYR A 786 -19.98 2.99 46.46
C TYR A 786 -20.90 3.99 45.73
N SER A 787 -21.16 3.74 44.49
CA SER A 787 -21.95 4.60 43.59
C SER A 787 -23.45 4.45 43.83
N PRO A 788 -24.27 5.40 43.41
CA PRO A 788 -25.74 5.26 43.41
C PRO A 788 -26.24 4.05 42.65
N PHE A 789 -25.45 3.54 41.71
CA PHE A 789 -25.76 2.39 40.85
C PHE A 789 -25.42 1.04 41.51
N ALA A 790 -24.74 1.04 42.64
CA ALA A 790 -24.26 -0.18 43.29
C ALA A 790 -25.39 -1.18 43.56
N ARG A 791 -26.55 -0.72 44.06
CA ARG A 791 -27.69 -1.61 44.34
C ARG A 791 -28.26 -2.23 43.04
N SER A 792 -28.36 -1.46 41.99
CA SER A 792 -28.88 -1.94 40.68
C SER A 792 -27.94 -2.95 40.02
N LEU A 793 -26.64 -2.87 40.30
CA LEU A 793 -25.62 -3.78 39.80
C LEU A 793 -25.31 -4.92 40.78
N ALA A 794 -26.10 -5.04 41.85
CA ALA A 794 -25.91 -6.02 42.95
C ALA A 794 -24.50 -5.97 43.56
N PHE A 795 -23.92 -4.77 43.66
CA PHE A 795 -22.66 -4.52 44.35
C PHE A 795 -22.89 -4.14 45.80
N THR A 796 -21.93 -4.49 46.65
CA THR A 796 -21.87 -4.12 48.06
C THR A 796 -20.54 -3.43 48.40
N PRO A 797 -20.52 -2.45 49.31
CA PRO A 797 -19.28 -1.81 49.73
C PRO A 797 -18.30 -2.85 50.31
N LEU A 798 -17.02 -2.71 49.95
CA LEU A 798 -15.95 -3.59 50.40
C LEU A 798 -15.22 -2.97 51.60
N PRO A 799 -14.71 -3.76 52.55
CA PRO A 799 -13.94 -3.26 53.70
C PRO A 799 -12.59 -2.68 53.23
N ALA A 800 -12.08 -1.65 53.93
CA ALA A 800 -10.81 -1.01 53.59
C ALA A 800 -9.61 -2.00 53.57
N SER A 801 -9.63 -3.02 54.41
CA SER A 801 -8.63 -4.09 54.46
C SER A 801 -8.55 -4.91 53.17
N TYR A 802 -9.66 -5.02 52.42
CA TYR A 802 -9.68 -5.67 51.13
C TYR A 802 -8.82 -4.91 50.12
N PHE A 803 -8.84 -3.58 50.10
CA PHE A 803 -8.00 -2.79 49.19
C PHE A 803 -6.52 -2.89 49.49
N VAL A 804 -6.13 -3.14 50.76
CA VAL A 804 -4.73 -3.43 51.11
C VAL A 804 -4.30 -4.77 50.50
N PHE A 805 -5.15 -5.78 50.62
CA PHE A 805 -4.92 -7.08 49.96
C PHE A 805 -4.86 -6.93 48.46
N LEU A 806 -5.83 -6.24 47.83
CA LEU A 806 -5.91 -5.98 46.38
C LEU A 806 -4.63 -5.32 45.87
N CYS A 807 -4.14 -4.29 46.57
CA CYS A 807 -2.91 -3.61 46.20
C CYS A 807 -1.70 -4.57 46.20
N GLY A 808 -1.54 -5.37 47.25
CA GLY A 808 -0.49 -6.36 47.38
C GLY A 808 -0.55 -7.46 46.29
N ALA A 809 -1.76 -8.02 46.09
CA ALA A 809 -2.00 -9.04 45.08
C ALA A 809 -1.71 -8.52 43.67
N THR A 810 -2.21 -7.32 43.34
CA THR A 810 -1.97 -6.68 42.04
C THR A 810 -0.48 -6.42 41.78
N LEU A 811 0.26 -5.89 42.77
CA LEU A 811 1.69 -5.65 42.61
C LEU A 811 2.47 -6.97 42.37
N LEU A 812 2.13 -8.02 43.11
CA LEU A 812 2.73 -9.33 42.97
C LEU A 812 2.40 -9.94 41.59
N TYR A 813 1.16 -9.82 41.11
CA TYR A 813 0.71 -10.23 39.81
C TYR A 813 1.52 -9.54 38.70
N LEU A 814 1.61 -8.19 38.76
CA LEU A 814 2.37 -7.40 37.77
C LEU A 814 3.86 -7.81 37.75
N ALA A 815 4.45 -8.05 38.92
CA ALA A 815 5.83 -8.53 39.03
C ALA A 815 6.01 -9.93 38.40
N LEU A 816 5.06 -10.84 38.65
CA LEU A 816 5.11 -12.20 38.08
C LEU A 816 4.93 -12.17 36.56
N VAL A 817 3.98 -11.40 36.04
CA VAL A 817 3.81 -11.24 34.60
C VAL A 817 5.05 -10.59 33.97
N GLN A 818 5.67 -9.59 34.63
CA GLN A 818 6.93 -9.01 34.15
C GLN A 818 8.07 -10.03 34.07
N PHE A 819 8.10 -10.97 35.01
CA PHE A 819 9.08 -12.05 35.00
C PHE A 819 8.76 -13.08 33.89
N ALA A 820 7.52 -13.54 33.80
CA ALA A 820 7.06 -14.56 32.86
C ALA A 820 7.23 -14.10 31.40
N LYS A 821 6.92 -12.82 31.06
CA LYS A 821 7.06 -12.34 29.71
C LYS A 821 8.49 -12.40 29.18
N LYS A 822 9.53 -12.31 30.03
CA LYS A 822 10.93 -12.44 29.60
C LYS A 822 11.26 -13.82 29.02
N TRP A 823 10.49 -14.84 29.41
CA TRP A 823 10.65 -16.21 28.94
C TRP A 823 9.81 -16.51 27.71
N ILE A 824 8.70 -15.79 27.53
CA ILE A 824 7.71 -16.05 26.48
C ILE A 824 7.96 -15.19 25.26
N MET A 825 8.34 -13.92 25.45
CA MET A 825 8.74 -13.06 24.34
C MET A 825 10.14 -13.43 23.87
N PRO A 826 10.30 -13.83 22.60
CA PRO A 826 11.64 -14.12 22.06
C PRO A 826 12.49 -12.85 22.21
N LYS A 827 13.74 -13.02 22.63
CA LYS A 827 14.72 -11.95 22.59
C LYS A 827 14.92 -11.60 21.12
N GLN A 828 14.35 -10.50 20.68
CA GLN A 828 14.45 -10.01 19.30
C GLN A 828 15.89 -9.76 18.84
N SER A 829 16.87 -9.81 19.74
CA SER A 829 18.31 -9.67 19.46
C SER A 829 19.04 -10.93 19.00
N MET A 830 18.42 -12.14 18.99
CA MET A 830 19.11 -13.38 18.59
C MET A 830 18.87 -13.81 17.13
N LEU A 831 18.01 -13.13 16.38
CA LEU A 831 17.74 -13.45 14.97
C LEU A 831 18.56 -12.60 13.98
N ALA A 832 19.30 -11.62 14.46
CA ALA A 832 20.19 -10.80 13.62
C ALA A 832 21.57 -11.46 13.33
N THR A 833 21.79 -12.70 13.76
CA THR A 833 23.06 -13.43 13.58
C THR A 833 22.86 -14.88 13.10
N ARG A 834 21.89 -15.10 12.20
CA ARG A 834 21.86 -16.36 11.42
C ARG A 834 21.49 -16.09 9.97
#